data_fa450ff3e23d51ab7644a956d2b82b8c
#
_entry.id   fa450ff3e23d51ab7644a956d2b82b8c
#
_cell.length_a   1.000
_cell.length_b   1.000
_cell.length_c   1.000
_cell.angle_alpha   90.00
_cell.angle_beta   90.00
_cell.angle_gamma   90.00
#
_symmetry.space_group_name_H-M   'P 1'
#
loop_
_entity.id
_entity.type
_entity.pdbx_description
1 polymer ?
#
loop_
_entity_poly.entity_id
_entity_poly.type
_entity_poly.pdbx_seq_one_letter_code
_entity_poly.pdbx_strand_id
1 'polypeptide(L)'
;MQTVTPSVSTSPAAAIASGPRPVGNASAYAGYQIIRRNGAVVAFEPNKIAVALMKAFLAVHGAQGAASASVRETVDALTETVVRALLRSRPSGGSFHIEDIQDAVELGLMRGGHHEIARAYVLYRERRAQERAKQGEASAAPAAALQVIDGGQRVPLDMARLSALIESACAHLGAEVQAAPILAETQRNLYDGVPIDEVYKAAILAARTLIEKDPAYTRATARLLLHTIRREILGGEVMHDEMRHRYADYFPGFIKQGVDAELLDERLLQYDLRKLGEALQADRDLQFDYLGLQTLYDRYFLHVRKARIELPQAFFMRVAMGLALGEVDREARAIEFYEVLSSFDFMSSTPTLFNAGTRRSQLSSCYLTTVADDLDGIYEAIKENALLSKFAGGLGNDWTPVRALGSHIKGTNGESQGVVPFLKVVNDTAVAVNQGGKRKGAVCAYLETWHLDIEEFLELRKNTGDDRRRTHDMNTANWVPDLFMRRVMENGSWTLFSPSNCPDLHDKFGEAFERAYTGYEAKAARGELELHKTVRACDLWRKMLSMLFETGHPWITFKDACNVRSPQQHVGVVHSSNLCTEITLNTNASEIAVCNLGSVNLAQHLSPGAGGLQIDHVKLKKTVSTAMRMLDNVIDINYYAVKKARDSNLRHRPVGLGVMGFQDSLYQLRIPYASHAAVDYADRSMEAVCYQAYWASTELAEERGRYSSYKGSLWDRGVLPQDTLDMLAEQRGGHVEVDRSTTLDWDALRARIAKYGMRNSNCVAIAPTATISNIIGVDASIEPSFSNLSVKSNLSGEFTIINEYLVRDLKKLGLWDDVMVMDLKHFDGSLRRIDRVPEELKLLYGTAFEVEPMWLVEAAARRQKWIDQAQSLNIYMAGASGKKLDETYKLAWQRGLKTTYYLRTIGATHAEKSTVKAGHMNAVSSGSSGIDVATAFAVAEKASPDTASSVPATDMKFCSIDNPDCEACQ
;
A
#
# COMPACT_ATOMS: atom_id res chain seq x y z
N MET A 1 -73.22 25.77 -49.46
CA MET A 1 -74.08 26.15 -48.32
C MET A 1 -73.55 25.51 -47.06
N GLN A 2 -73.25 26.32 -46.07
CA GLN A 2 -72.97 26.08 -44.68
C GLN A 2 -71.68 25.35 -44.30
N THR A 3 -70.81 26.16 -43.92
CA THR A 3 -69.65 26.05 -43.04
C THR A 3 -70.01 25.31 -41.74
N VAL A 4 -69.13 24.34 -41.34
CA VAL A 4 -68.93 23.98 -39.96
C VAL A 4 -67.43 23.78 -39.73
N THR A 5 -66.87 24.60 -38.88
CA THR A 5 -65.58 24.46 -38.30
C THR A 5 -65.57 23.36 -37.26
N PRO A 6 -64.49 22.54 -37.15
CA PRO A 6 -64.28 21.75 -35.94
C PRO A 6 -63.13 22.37 -35.11
N SER A 7 -63.45 22.70 -33.92
CA SER A 7 -62.52 22.90 -32.81
C SER A 7 -61.72 21.65 -32.52
N VAL A 8 -60.42 21.73 -32.56
CA VAL A 8 -59.52 20.68 -32.12
C VAL A 8 -58.92 21.11 -30.81
N SER A 9 -59.30 20.46 -29.76
CA SER A 9 -58.50 20.33 -28.53
C SER A 9 -58.42 18.83 -28.23
N THR A 10 -57.26 18.25 -28.45
CA THR A 10 -56.88 16.99 -27.82
C THR A 10 -55.41 17.04 -27.51
N SER A 11 -55.15 17.27 -26.24
CA SER A 11 -53.83 16.97 -25.64
C SER A 11 -53.51 15.49 -25.80
N PRO A 12 -52.26 15.15 -26.16
CA PRO A 12 -51.83 13.76 -26.06
C PRO A 12 -51.27 13.50 -24.67
N ALA A 13 -52.21 13.18 -23.71
CA ALA A 13 -51.85 12.81 -22.34
C ALA A 13 -52.27 11.37 -21.99
N ALA A 14 -52.25 10.47 -22.97
CA ALA A 14 -52.71 9.10 -22.73
C ALA A 14 -51.79 8.00 -23.32
N ALA A 15 -50.48 8.18 -23.26
CA ALA A 15 -49.50 7.15 -23.64
C ALA A 15 -48.27 7.10 -22.73
N ILE A 16 -48.44 7.43 -21.44
CA ILE A 16 -47.38 7.24 -20.43
C ILE A 16 -47.94 6.32 -19.34
N ALA A 17 -48.25 5.07 -19.71
CA ALA A 17 -48.73 4.06 -18.76
C ALA A 17 -47.76 2.89 -18.56
N SER A 18 -46.45 3.08 -18.78
CA SER A 18 -45.43 2.16 -18.27
C SER A 18 -44.16 2.98 -17.96
N GLY A 19 -44.14 3.59 -16.78
CA GLY A 19 -42.96 4.23 -16.23
C GLY A 19 -41.85 3.19 -15.93
N PRO A 20 -40.62 3.66 -15.79
CA PRO A 20 -39.49 2.79 -15.42
C PRO A 20 -39.81 1.98 -14.15
N ARG A 21 -39.34 0.74 -14.10
CA ARG A 21 -39.52 -0.13 -12.92
C ARG A 21 -38.90 0.54 -11.71
N PRO A 22 -39.53 0.48 -10.50
CA PRO A 22 -38.95 1.07 -9.30
C PRO A 22 -37.61 0.40 -8.97
N VAL A 23 -36.57 1.19 -8.95
CA VAL A 23 -35.23 0.77 -8.56
C VAL A 23 -35.15 0.68 -7.02
N GLY A 24 -35.16 -0.54 -6.49
CA GLY A 24 -34.87 -0.85 -5.09
C GLY A 24 -36.01 -0.57 -4.08
N ASN A 25 -35.90 -1.20 -2.91
CA ASN A 25 -36.82 -0.98 -1.77
C ASN A 25 -36.61 0.43 -1.21
N ALA A 26 -37.64 1.20 -1.01
CA ALA A 26 -37.62 2.55 -0.43
C ALA A 26 -36.90 2.65 0.94
N SER A 27 -36.82 1.55 1.69
CA SER A 27 -36.10 1.48 2.95
C SER A 27 -34.55 1.54 2.80
N ALA A 28 -33.99 1.17 1.64
CA ALA A 28 -32.55 1.17 1.40
C ALA A 28 -31.95 2.61 1.29
N TYR A 29 -32.78 3.60 1.04
CA TYR A 29 -32.35 4.99 0.82
C TYR A 29 -32.83 5.95 1.94
N ALA A 30 -33.38 5.44 3.03
CA ALA A 30 -33.95 6.23 4.12
C ALA A 30 -32.93 7.15 4.83
N GLY A 31 -31.63 6.82 4.72
CA GLY A 31 -30.52 7.63 5.26
C GLY A 31 -30.03 8.76 4.35
N TYR A 32 -30.66 8.96 3.17
CA TYR A 32 -30.21 9.94 2.18
C TYR A 32 -31.27 10.98 1.88
N GLN A 33 -30.83 12.24 1.74
CA GLN A 33 -31.69 13.39 1.48
C GLN A 33 -31.18 14.22 0.30
N ILE A 34 -32.02 15.03 -0.29
CA ILE A 34 -31.67 15.96 -1.35
C ILE A 34 -31.97 17.39 -0.89
N ILE A 35 -30.95 18.24 -0.96
CA ILE A 35 -31.09 19.68 -0.80
C ILE A 35 -31.46 20.27 -2.17
N ARG A 36 -32.66 20.80 -2.26
CA ARG A 36 -33.14 21.51 -3.45
C ARG A 36 -32.49 22.90 -3.54
N ARG A 37 -32.49 23.53 -4.74
CA ARG A 37 -31.97 24.88 -4.97
C ARG A 37 -32.58 25.98 -4.09
N ASN A 38 -33.81 25.79 -3.61
CA ASN A 38 -34.49 26.69 -2.67
C ASN A 38 -34.22 26.34 -1.20
N GLY A 39 -33.21 25.51 -0.92
CA GLY A 39 -32.85 25.09 0.44
C GLY A 39 -33.77 24.03 1.06
N ALA A 40 -34.86 23.60 0.41
CA ALA A 40 -35.77 22.58 0.93
C ALA A 40 -35.10 21.18 0.88
N VAL A 41 -35.14 20.46 1.98
CA VAL A 41 -34.63 19.10 2.12
C VAL A 41 -35.75 18.11 1.84
N VAL A 42 -35.52 17.14 0.95
CA VAL A 42 -36.48 16.09 0.58
C VAL A 42 -35.78 14.73 0.56
N ALA A 43 -36.55 13.65 0.67
CA ALA A 43 -36.01 12.31 0.61
C ALA A 43 -35.35 12.03 -0.77
N PHE A 44 -34.30 11.21 -0.76
CA PHE A 44 -33.62 10.75 -1.98
C PHE A 44 -34.50 9.69 -2.68
N GLU A 45 -34.87 9.98 -3.92
CA GLU A 45 -35.72 9.11 -4.74
C GLU A 45 -35.02 8.78 -6.07
N PRO A 46 -34.38 7.60 -6.19
CA PRO A 46 -33.71 7.16 -7.42
C PRO A 46 -34.52 7.26 -8.70
N ASN A 47 -35.84 7.02 -8.60
CA ASN A 47 -36.72 7.07 -9.73
C ASN A 47 -36.80 8.44 -10.42
N LYS A 48 -36.50 9.52 -9.70
CA LYS A 48 -36.40 10.88 -10.29
C LYS A 48 -35.21 11.02 -11.24
N ILE A 49 -34.12 10.27 -10.97
CA ILE A 49 -32.95 10.20 -11.85
C ILE A 49 -33.33 9.47 -13.15
N ALA A 50 -34.04 8.33 -13.04
CA ALA A 50 -34.52 7.58 -14.20
C ALA A 50 -35.43 8.44 -15.10
N VAL A 51 -36.35 9.23 -14.50
CA VAL A 51 -37.19 10.16 -15.22
C VAL A 51 -36.40 11.27 -15.93
N ALA A 52 -35.36 11.78 -15.29
CA ALA A 52 -34.50 12.81 -15.90
C ALA A 52 -33.69 12.24 -17.08
N LEU A 53 -33.12 11.06 -16.93
CA LEU A 53 -32.44 10.33 -18.01
C LEU A 53 -33.39 10.02 -19.17
N MET A 54 -34.59 9.49 -18.91
CA MET A 54 -35.57 9.22 -19.93
C MET A 54 -35.94 10.48 -20.73
N LYS A 55 -36.10 11.61 -20.06
CA LYS A 55 -36.35 12.90 -20.73
C LYS A 55 -35.20 13.32 -21.64
N ALA A 56 -33.95 13.06 -21.25
CA ALA A 56 -32.81 13.36 -22.07
C ALA A 56 -32.76 12.47 -23.34
N PHE A 57 -33.06 11.20 -23.22
CA PHE A 57 -33.22 10.28 -24.36
C PHE A 57 -34.37 10.68 -25.29
N LEU A 58 -35.51 11.07 -24.73
CA LEU A 58 -36.65 11.60 -25.51
C LEU A 58 -36.30 12.84 -26.31
N ALA A 59 -35.49 13.74 -25.75
CA ALA A 59 -35.10 14.98 -26.41
C ALA A 59 -34.23 14.74 -27.67
N VAL A 60 -33.46 13.65 -27.70
CA VAL A 60 -32.56 13.29 -28.81
C VAL A 60 -33.23 12.32 -29.81
N HIS A 61 -33.92 11.31 -29.33
CA HIS A 61 -34.42 10.22 -30.17
C HIS A 61 -35.93 10.32 -30.49
N GLY A 62 -36.63 11.32 -29.97
CA GLY A 62 -38.07 11.52 -30.16
C GLY A 62 -38.90 10.46 -29.43
N ALA A 63 -40.23 10.64 -29.47
CA ALA A 63 -41.15 9.79 -28.71
C ALA A 63 -41.16 8.30 -29.12
N GLN A 64 -40.88 7.99 -30.38
CA GLN A 64 -40.83 6.60 -30.88
C GLN A 64 -39.56 5.87 -30.48
N GLY A 65 -38.40 6.59 -30.47
CA GLY A 65 -37.12 6.02 -30.04
C GLY A 65 -37.09 5.70 -28.54
N ALA A 66 -37.72 6.54 -27.72
CA ALA A 66 -37.73 6.35 -26.27
C ALA A 66 -38.73 5.28 -25.77
N ALA A 67 -39.67 4.83 -26.62
CA ALA A 67 -40.57 3.71 -26.33
C ALA A 67 -39.89 2.33 -26.49
N SER A 68 -38.66 2.31 -27.04
CA SER A 68 -37.88 1.08 -27.23
C SER A 68 -37.55 0.40 -25.91
N ALA A 69 -37.61 -0.90 -25.86
CA ALA A 69 -37.20 -1.71 -24.70
C ALA A 69 -35.71 -1.50 -24.38
N SER A 70 -34.88 -1.38 -25.41
CA SER A 70 -33.44 -1.11 -25.29
C SER A 70 -33.11 0.23 -24.61
N VAL A 71 -33.90 1.29 -24.91
CA VAL A 71 -33.72 2.59 -24.23
C VAL A 71 -34.07 2.51 -22.76
N ARG A 72 -35.14 1.77 -22.42
CA ARG A 72 -35.56 1.58 -21.03
C ARG A 72 -34.51 0.82 -20.24
N GLU A 73 -33.98 -0.28 -20.78
CA GLU A 73 -32.88 -1.03 -20.16
C GLU A 73 -31.64 -0.19 -19.96
N THR A 74 -31.27 0.66 -20.94
CA THR A 74 -30.16 1.60 -20.85
C THR A 74 -30.38 2.64 -19.75
N VAL A 75 -31.60 3.21 -19.65
CA VAL A 75 -31.94 4.18 -18.60
C VAL A 75 -31.91 3.54 -17.22
N ASP A 76 -32.38 2.30 -17.08
CA ASP A 76 -32.35 1.58 -15.81
C ASP A 76 -30.91 1.30 -15.38
N ALA A 77 -30.05 0.83 -16.29
CA ALA A 77 -28.64 0.58 -16.05
C ALA A 77 -27.83 1.85 -15.69
N LEU A 78 -28.11 2.95 -16.41
CA LEU A 78 -27.52 4.26 -16.12
C LEU A 78 -27.99 4.81 -14.77
N THR A 79 -29.26 4.66 -14.43
CA THR A 79 -29.82 5.07 -13.14
C THR A 79 -29.13 4.34 -12.01
N GLU A 80 -29.00 3.04 -12.12
CA GLU A 80 -28.31 2.22 -11.11
C GLU A 80 -26.85 2.64 -10.95
N THR A 81 -26.18 2.91 -12.07
CA THR A 81 -24.78 3.37 -12.07
C THR A 81 -24.61 4.72 -11.38
N VAL A 82 -25.48 5.70 -11.69
CA VAL A 82 -25.49 7.03 -11.07
C VAL A 82 -25.79 6.94 -9.57
N VAL A 83 -26.83 6.18 -9.19
CA VAL A 83 -27.20 5.98 -7.78
C VAL A 83 -26.04 5.35 -7.01
N ARG A 84 -25.43 4.30 -7.56
CA ARG A 84 -24.27 3.64 -6.95
C ARG A 84 -23.09 4.58 -6.77
N ALA A 85 -22.84 5.47 -7.73
CA ALA A 85 -21.77 6.49 -7.63
C ALA A 85 -22.07 7.51 -6.52
N LEU A 86 -23.30 7.99 -6.43
CA LEU A 86 -23.75 8.90 -5.38
C LEU A 86 -23.62 8.27 -3.98
N LEU A 87 -24.13 7.04 -3.80
CA LEU A 87 -24.06 6.35 -2.51
C LEU A 87 -22.61 6.05 -2.08
N ARG A 88 -21.72 5.77 -3.02
CA ARG A 88 -20.27 5.59 -2.72
C ARG A 88 -19.62 6.85 -2.21
N SER A 89 -20.04 8.01 -2.67
CA SER A 89 -19.49 9.29 -2.18
C SER A 89 -19.88 9.58 -0.73
N ARG A 90 -20.91 8.91 -0.21
CA ARG A 90 -21.44 9.08 1.16
C ARG A 90 -21.88 7.74 1.77
N PRO A 91 -20.96 6.84 2.13
CA PRO A 91 -21.28 5.48 2.57
C PRO A 91 -22.15 5.40 3.84
N SER A 92 -22.06 6.41 4.69
CA SER A 92 -22.80 6.49 5.98
C SER A 92 -24.15 7.22 5.90
N GLY A 93 -24.63 7.55 4.69
CA GLY A 93 -25.80 8.42 4.52
C GLY A 93 -25.44 9.91 4.46
N GLY A 94 -26.45 10.77 4.30
CA GLY A 94 -26.30 12.22 4.28
C GLY A 94 -27.09 12.89 3.15
N SER A 95 -26.83 14.18 2.93
CA SER A 95 -27.57 15.00 1.98
C SER A 95 -26.76 15.27 0.71
N PHE A 96 -27.38 15.16 -0.45
CA PHE A 96 -26.83 15.55 -1.75
C PHE A 96 -27.46 16.88 -2.17
N HIS A 97 -26.68 17.78 -2.74
CA HIS A 97 -27.25 18.91 -3.45
C HIS A 97 -27.82 18.45 -4.82
N ILE A 98 -28.88 19.10 -5.27
CA ILE A 98 -29.52 18.72 -6.56
C ILE A 98 -28.55 18.87 -7.74
N GLU A 99 -27.58 19.77 -7.66
CA GLU A 99 -26.56 19.94 -8.71
C GLU A 99 -25.60 18.73 -8.73
N ASP A 100 -25.18 18.19 -7.56
CA ASP A 100 -24.31 17.02 -7.50
C ASP A 100 -24.97 15.80 -8.17
N ILE A 101 -26.29 15.68 -8.02
CA ILE A 101 -27.08 14.64 -8.70
C ILE A 101 -27.09 14.87 -10.21
N GLN A 102 -27.24 16.12 -10.63
CA GLN A 102 -27.26 16.45 -12.06
C GLN A 102 -25.90 16.24 -12.70
N ASP A 103 -24.82 16.58 -12.02
CA ASP A 103 -23.45 16.34 -12.47
C ASP A 103 -23.16 14.83 -12.54
N ALA A 104 -23.63 14.05 -11.57
CA ALA A 104 -23.52 12.60 -11.61
C ALA A 104 -24.32 11.96 -12.77
N VAL A 105 -25.47 12.51 -13.13
CA VAL A 105 -26.26 12.09 -14.30
C VAL A 105 -25.52 12.41 -15.60
N GLU A 106 -24.99 13.62 -15.73
CA GLU A 106 -24.18 14.04 -16.90
C GLU A 106 -22.98 13.14 -17.09
N LEU A 107 -22.22 12.92 -16.01
CA LEU A 107 -21.06 12.05 -16.00
C LEU A 107 -21.44 10.60 -16.32
N GLY A 108 -22.59 10.12 -15.83
CA GLY A 108 -23.13 8.79 -16.15
C GLY A 108 -23.45 8.63 -17.64
N LEU A 109 -24.07 9.62 -18.26
CA LEU A 109 -24.35 9.66 -19.70
C LEU A 109 -23.05 9.68 -20.54
N MET A 110 -22.10 10.53 -20.17
CA MET A 110 -20.79 10.62 -20.83
C MET A 110 -20.06 9.28 -20.77
N ARG A 111 -20.02 8.68 -19.61
CA ARG A 111 -19.38 7.41 -19.35
C ARG A 111 -20.07 6.21 -20.01
N GLY A 112 -21.36 6.26 -20.19
CA GLY A 112 -22.14 5.29 -20.94
C GLY A 112 -21.97 5.37 -22.45
N GLY A 113 -21.15 6.31 -22.97
CA GLY A 113 -20.96 6.53 -24.40
C GLY A 113 -22.10 7.32 -25.07
N HIS A 114 -23.05 7.86 -24.28
CA HIS A 114 -24.23 8.59 -24.79
C HIS A 114 -23.95 10.09 -24.92
N HIS A 115 -22.90 10.45 -25.69
CA HIS A 115 -22.39 11.82 -25.77
C HIS A 115 -23.40 12.85 -26.31
N GLU A 116 -24.22 12.48 -27.29
CA GLU A 116 -25.25 13.36 -27.81
C GLU A 116 -26.36 13.64 -26.78
N ILE A 117 -26.71 12.63 -26.00
CA ILE A 117 -27.73 12.74 -24.94
C ILE A 117 -27.19 13.55 -23.77
N ALA A 118 -25.93 13.35 -23.41
CA ALA A 118 -25.25 14.15 -22.40
C ALA A 118 -25.20 15.62 -22.81
N ARG A 119 -24.83 15.92 -24.06
CA ARG A 119 -24.82 17.28 -24.61
C ARG A 119 -26.21 17.91 -24.56
N ALA A 120 -27.26 17.18 -24.97
CA ALA A 120 -28.63 17.69 -24.92
C ALA A 120 -29.09 17.97 -23.49
N TYR A 121 -28.66 17.11 -22.51
CA TYR A 121 -28.97 17.29 -21.11
C TYR A 121 -28.28 18.54 -20.52
N VAL A 122 -27.02 18.80 -20.86
CA VAL A 122 -26.27 19.99 -20.43
C VAL A 122 -26.90 21.26 -20.98
N LEU A 123 -27.19 21.30 -22.29
CA LEU A 123 -27.85 22.45 -22.93
C LEU A 123 -29.24 22.74 -22.34
N TYR A 124 -29.98 21.68 -21.95
CA TYR A 124 -31.25 21.84 -21.27
C TYR A 124 -31.07 22.44 -19.87
N ARG A 125 -30.07 21.96 -19.08
CA ARG A 125 -29.75 22.52 -17.78
C ARG A 125 -29.38 24.00 -17.86
N GLU A 126 -28.52 24.36 -18.83
CA GLU A 126 -28.04 25.72 -19.00
C GLU A 126 -29.18 26.68 -19.43
N ARG A 127 -30.02 26.25 -20.33
CA ARG A 127 -31.21 27.03 -20.71
C ARG A 127 -32.16 27.26 -19.54
N ARG A 128 -32.41 26.26 -18.74
CA ARG A 128 -33.20 26.35 -17.52
C ARG A 128 -32.53 27.19 -16.42
N ALA A 129 -31.22 27.20 -16.36
CA ALA A 129 -30.47 28.10 -15.46
C ALA A 129 -30.61 29.57 -15.87
N GLN A 130 -30.49 29.85 -17.15
CA GLN A 130 -30.69 31.20 -17.71
C GLN A 130 -32.12 31.70 -17.52
N GLU A 131 -33.15 30.85 -17.74
CA GLU A 131 -34.56 31.20 -17.50
C GLU A 131 -34.82 31.55 -16.02
N ARG A 132 -34.17 30.85 -15.11
CA ARG A 132 -34.30 31.14 -13.66
C ARG A 132 -33.54 32.37 -13.22
N ALA A 133 -32.36 32.64 -13.79
CA ALA A 133 -31.60 33.85 -13.52
C ALA A 133 -32.42 35.11 -13.89
N LYS A 134 -33.12 35.06 -15.00
CA LYS A 134 -34.04 36.12 -15.43
C LYS A 134 -35.29 36.29 -14.53
N GLN A 135 -35.69 35.22 -13.82
CA GLN A 135 -36.82 35.24 -12.86
C GLN A 135 -36.36 35.56 -11.42
N GLY A 136 -35.07 35.38 -11.10
CA GLY A 136 -34.51 35.58 -9.76
C GLY A 136 -34.16 37.02 -9.41
N GLU A 137 -34.06 37.94 -10.41
CA GLU A 137 -33.78 39.36 -10.17
C GLU A 137 -34.94 40.14 -9.52
N ALA A 138 -36.08 39.48 -9.29
CA ALA A 138 -37.32 40.17 -8.81
C ALA A 138 -37.66 39.85 -7.30
N SER A 139 -36.87 39.12 -6.53
CA SER A 139 -37.20 38.82 -5.14
C SER A 139 -35.98 38.52 -4.30
N ALA A 140 -35.26 39.57 -3.87
CA ALA A 140 -34.28 39.48 -2.80
C ALA A 140 -34.93 39.98 -1.47
N ALA A 141 -35.57 39.05 -0.72
CA ALA A 141 -35.79 39.24 0.72
C ALA A 141 -34.49 38.94 1.47
N PRO A 142 -34.14 39.64 2.58
CA PRO A 142 -32.93 39.34 3.36
C PRO A 142 -33.03 37.89 3.87
N ALA A 143 -32.04 37.09 3.51
CA ALA A 143 -31.95 35.71 3.91
C ALA A 143 -31.88 35.63 5.45
N ALA A 144 -32.81 34.94 6.08
CA ALA A 144 -32.76 34.64 7.51
C ALA A 144 -31.44 33.88 7.78
N ALA A 145 -30.74 34.22 8.86
CA ALA A 145 -29.48 33.55 9.23
C ALA A 145 -29.70 32.05 9.38
N LEU A 146 -28.91 31.26 8.66
CA LEU A 146 -28.98 29.79 8.65
C LEU A 146 -28.82 29.29 10.09
N GLN A 147 -29.74 28.45 10.59
CA GLN A 147 -29.66 27.87 11.93
C GLN A 147 -28.95 26.52 11.85
N VAL A 148 -28.06 26.23 12.81
CA VAL A 148 -27.38 24.94 12.95
C VAL A 148 -27.69 24.32 14.31
N ILE A 149 -27.48 23.00 14.44
CA ILE A 149 -27.61 22.30 15.71
C ILE A 149 -26.19 22.10 16.27
N ASP A 150 -25.89 22.76 17.39
CA ASP A 150 -24.66 22.59 18.14
C ASP A 150 -24.99 22.20 19.60
N GLY A 151 -24.40 21.09 20.08
CA GLY A 151 -24.69 20.54 21.40
C GLY A 151 -26.17 20.24 21.65
N GLY A 152 -26.96 19.98 20.61
CA GLY A 152 -28.41 19.73 20.68
C GLY A 152 -29.25 21.02 20.70
N GLN A 153 -28.62 22.19 20.67
CA GLN A 153 -29.32 23.50 20.63
C GLN A 153 -29.28 24.06 19.19
N ARG A 154 -30.36 24.76 18.85
CA ARG A 154 -30.46 25.47 17.58
C ARG A 154 -29.88 26.87 17.73
N VAL A 155 -28.75 27.13 17.02
CA VAL A 155 -28.02 28.41 17.10
C VAL A 155 -27.81 28.97 15.68
N PRO A 156 -27.71 30.27 15.47
CA PRO A 156 -27.38 30.85 14.19
C PRO A 156 -25.94 30.42 13.78
N LEU A 157 -25.77 30.02 12.51
CA LEU A 157 -24.42 29.72 11.99
C LEU A 157 -23.60 31.02 11.91
N ASP A 158 -22.48 31.06 12.61
CA ASP A 158 -21.50 32.16 12.48
C ASP A 158 -20.70 32.02 11.19
N MET A 159 -21.21 32.68 10.15
CA MET A 159 -20.59 32.69 8.82
C MET A 159 -19.22 33.41 8.82
N ALA A 160 -19.02 34.41 9.67
CA ALA A 160 -17.74 35.10 9.75
C ALA A 160 -16.65 34.17 10.31
N ARG A 161 -17.01 33.38 11.32
CA ARG A 161 -16.12 32.36 11.89
C ARG A 161 -15.81 31.24 10.93
N LEU A 162 -16.81 30.75 10.20
CA LEU A 162 -16.59 29.73 9.16
C LEU A 162 -15.68 30.26 8.05
N SER A 163 -15.86 31.52 7.59
CA SER A 163 -14.97 32.17 6.62
C SER A 163 -13.53 32.26 7.16
N ALA A 164 -13.35 32.75 8.39
CA ALA A 164 -12.04 32.88 9.02
C ALA A 164 -11.32 31.50 9.16
N LEU A 165 -12.07 30.45 9.49
CA LEU A 165 -11.52 29.08 9.56
C LEU A 165 -11.01 28.62 8.17
N ILE A 166 -11.81 28.78 7.12
CA ILE A 166 -11.44 28.40 5.75
C ILE A 166 -10.26 29.24 5.25
N GLU A 167 -10.27 30.55 5.54
CA GLU A 167 -9.16 31.47 5.21
C GLU A 167 -7.85 31.05 5.90
N SER A 168 -7.93 30.73 7.20
CA SER A 168 -6.80 30.20 7.98
C SER A 168 -6.29 28.86 7.41
N ALA A 169 -7.19 27.97 6.98
CA ALA A 169 -6.80 26.72 6.35
C ALA A 169 -6.04 26.92 5.03
N CYS A 170 -6.38 27.96 4.26
CA CYS A 170 -5.73 28.31 3.00
C CYS A 170 -4.47 29.19 3.16
N ALA A 171 -4.24 29.74 4.36
CA ALA A 171 -3.14 30.68 4.59
C ALA A 171 -1.77 30.05 4.28
N HIS A 172 -0.88 30.83 3.65
CA HIS A 172 0.49 30.45 3.29
C HIS A 172 0.64 29.26 2.33
N LEU A 173 -0.43 28.87 1.60
CA LEU A 173 -0.39 27.78 0.62
C LEU A 173 -0.19 28.25 -0.84
N GLY A 174 0.02 29.55 -1.04
CA GLY A 174 0.16 30.16 -2.35
C GLY A 174 -1.09 30.95 -2.80
N ALA A 175 -0.92 31.85 -3.75
CA ALA A 175 -2.00 32.74 -4.23
C ALA A 175 -3.15 31.99 -4.93
N GLU A 176 -2.90 30.79 -5.39
CA GLU A 176 -3.86 29.96 -6.13
C GLU A 176 -4.83 29.22 -5.21
N VAL A 177 -4.46 29.04 -3.94
CA VAL A 177 -5.31 28.39 -2.94
C VAL A 177 -6.19 29.43 -2.27
N GLN A 178 -7.43 29.54 -2.75
CA GLN A 178 -8.37 30.55 -2.30
C GLN A 178 -9.48 29.96 -1.43
N ALA A 179 -9.87 30.70 -0.38
CA ALA A 179 -10.95 30.32 0.52
C ALA A 179 -12.35 30.47 -0.11
N ALA A 180 -12.52 31.44 -1.00
CA ALA A 180 -13.82 31.78 -1.57
C ALA A 180 -14.53 30.62 -2.31
N PRO A 181 -13.88 29.82 -3.15
CA PRO A 181 -14.51 28.65 -3.76
C PRO A 181 -14.94 27.59 -2.75
N ILE A 182 -14.15 27.36 -1.70
CA ILE A 182 -14.48 26.42 -0.63
C ILE A 182 -15.72 26.92 0.12
N LEU A 183 -15.72 28.19 0.51
CA LEU A 183 -16.84 28.81 1.25
C LEU A 183 -18.13 28.77 0.44
N ALA A 184 -18.08 29.15 -0.84
CA ALA A 184 -19.24 29.12 -1.73
C ALA A 184 -19.83 27.72 -1.89
N GLU A 185 -18.97 26.70 -2.09
CA GLU A 185 -19.37 25.30 -2.23
C GLU A 185 -19.91 24.75 -0.90
N THR A 186 -19.29 25.12 0.23
CA THR A 186 -19.77 24.76 1.56
C THR A 186 -21.16 25.30 1.79
N GLN A 187 -21.39 26.62 1.57
CA GLN A 187 -22.69 27.26 1.75
C GLN A 187 -23.79 26.62 0.88
N ARG A 188 -23.44 26.26 -0.35
CA ARG A 188 -24.37 25.59 -1.28
C ARG A 188 -24.88 24.25 -0.76
N ASN A 189 -24.09 23.57 0.06
CA ASN A 189 -24.39 22.25 0.63
C ASN A 189 -25.03 22.30 2.04
N LEU A 190 -25.28 23.51 2.58
CA LEU A 190 -25.92 23.66 3.90
C LEU A 190 -27.44 23.81 3.80
N TYR A 191 -28.14 23.44 4.85
CA TYR A 191 -29.58 23.57 5.03
C TYR A 191 -29.90 23.98 6.47
N ASP A 192 -31.08 24.54 6.68
CA ASP A 192 -31.51 25.00 8.01
C ASP A 192 -31.70 23.83 8.99
N GLY A 193 -31.05 23.93 10.16
CA GLY A 193 -31.02 22.86 11.16
C GLY A 193 -29.96 21.78 10.90
N VAL A 194 -28.94 22.04 10.04
CA VAL A 194 -27.83 21.12 9.83
C VAL A 194 -26.97 21.00 11.11
N PRO A 195 -26.51 19.79 11.52
CA PRO A 195 -25.57 19.66 12.60
C PRO A 195 -24.27 20.40 12.29
N ILE A 196 -23.67 21.06 13.29
CA ILE A 196 -22.42 21.81 13.09
C ILE A 196 -21.27 20.95 12.57
N ASP A 197 -21.21 19.67 12.96
CA ASP A 197 -20.20 18.74 12.46
C ASP A 197 -20.36 18.47 10.95
N GLU A 198 -21.60 18.50 10.44
CA GLU A 198 -21.83 18.37 8.98
C GLU A 198 -21.44 19.64 8.22
N VAL A 199 -21.47 20.81 8.86
CA VAL A 199 -20.93 22.06 8.26
C VAL A 199 -19.43 21.92 8.01
N TYR A 200 -18.66 21.42 8.99
CA TYR A 200 -17.23 21.22 8.84
C TYR A 200 -16.91 20.10 7.83
N LYS A 201 -17.69 19.01 7.82
CA LYS A 201 -17.57 17.97 6.79
C LYS A 201 -17.84 18.52 5.38
N ALA A 202 -18.82 19.39 5.22
CA ALA A 202 -19.10 20.04 3.95
C ALA A 202 -17.92 20.90 3.49
N ALA A 203 -17.25 21.61 4.39
CA ALA A 203 -16.05 22.40 4.08
C ALA A 203 -14.86 21.49 3.66
N ILE A 204 -14.65 20.38 4.36
CA ILE A 204 -13.63 19.38 3.99
C ILE A 204 -13.93 18.82 2.59
N LEU A 205 -15.17 18.44 2.31
CA LEU A 205 -15.56 17.89 1.00
C LEU A 205 -15.42 18.94 -0.11
N ALA A 206 -15.78 20.19 0.16
CA ALA A 206 -15.61 21.31 -0.79
C ALA A 206 -14.12 21.52 -1.13
N ALA A 207 -13.25 21.58 -0.12
CA ALA A 207 -11.81 21.75 -0.33
C ALA A 207 -11.21 20.55 -1.10
N ARG A 208 -11.64 19.32 -0.77
CA ARG A 208 -11.19 18.09 -1.43
C ARG A 208 -11.45 18.09 -2.94
N THR A 209 -12.58 18.65 -3.41
CA THR A 209 -12.88 18.69 -4.86
C THR A 209 -11.93 19.60 -5.64
N LEU A 210 -11.24 20.50 -4.94
CA LEU A 210 -10.31 21.44 -5.56
C LEU A 210 -8.87 20.88 -5.64
N ILE A 211 -8.57 19.74 -5.05
CA ILE A 211 -7.24 19.10 -5.11
C ILE A 211 -6.82 18.84 -6.56
N GLU A 212 -7.75 18.50 -7.43
CA GLU A 212 -7.47 18.28 -8.85
C GLU A 212 -7.05 19.58 -9.59
N LYS A 213 -7.51 20.74 -9.13
CA LYS A 213 -7.14 22.04 -9.69
C LYS A 213 -5.77 22.50 -9.20
N ASP A 214 -5.50 22.27 -7.92
CA ASP A 214 -4.21 22.57 -7.31
C ASP A 214 -3.94 21.60 -6.15
N PRO A 215 -2.82 20.84 -6.21
CA PRO A 215 -2.49 19.88 -5.13
C PRO A 215 -2.33 20.52 -3.75
N ALA A 216 -2.01 21.81 -3.65
CA ALA A 216 -1.89 22.49 -2.35
C ALA A 216 -3.22 22.55 -1.57
N TYR A 217 -4.38 22.36 -2.22
CA TYR A 217 -5.65 22.16 -1.52
C TYR A 217 -5.68 20.88 -0.65
N THR A 218 -4.78 19.91 -0.88
CA THR A 218 -4.67 18.76 0.04
C THR A 218 -4.30 19.22 1.46
N ARG A 219 -3.45 20.25 1.59
CA ARG A 219 -3.06 20.81 2.89
C ARG A 219 -4.20 21.66 3.50
N ALA A 220 -4.91 22.44 2.69
CA ALA A 220 -6.10 23.15 3.15
C ALA A 220 -7.17 22.17 3.70
N THR A 221 -7.41 21.07 2.96
CA THR A 221 -8.33 20.00 3.36
C THR A 221 -7.87 19.33 4.67
N ALA A 222 -6.57 19.05 4.80
CA ALA A 222 -5.98 18.51 6.03
C ALA A 222 -6.17 19.46 7.24
N ARG A 223 -5.99 20.77 7.05
CA ARG A 223 -6.16 21.76 8.11
C ARG A 223 -7.62 21.89 8.56
N LEU A 224 -8.58 21.77 7.63
CA LEU A 224 -10.01 21.69 7.97
C LEU A 224 -10.33 20.41 8.75
N LEU A 225 -9.76 19.28 8.36
CA LEU A 225 -9.88 18.02 9.10
C LEU A 225 -9.24 18.15 10.50
N LEU A 226 -8.06 18.77 10.59
CA LEU A 226 -7.37 19.01 11.85
C LEU A 226 -8.22 19.83 12.84
N HIS A 227 -8.96 20.83 12.34
CA HIS A 227 -9.90 21.59 13.16
C HIS A 227 -11.00 20.70 13.76
N THR A 228 -11.56 19.78 12.96
CA THR A 228 -12.59 18.84 13.48
C THR A 228 -12.01 17.86 14.50
N ILE A 229 -10.79 17.38 14.29
CA ILE A 229 -10.07 16.52 15.24
C ILE A 229 -9.83 17.25 16.57
N ARG A 230 -9.35 18.48 16.50
CA ARG A 230 -9.12 19.31 17.70
C ARG A 230 -10.41 19.57 18.47
N ARG A 231 -11.50 19.89 17.76
CA ARG A 231 -12.81 20.08 18.37
C ARG A 231 -13.33 18.82 19.07
N GLU A 232 -13.21 17.66 18.45
CA GLU A 232 -13.61 16.36 19.02
C GLU A 232 -12.85 16.08 20.33
N ILE A 233 -11.53 16.31 20.33
CA ILE A 233 -10.65 15.87 21.43
C ILE A 233 -10.61 16.91 22.56
N LEU A 234 -10.57 18.21 22.22
CA LEU A 234 -10.46 19.29 23.20
C LEU A 234 -11.81 19.79 23.71
N GLY A 235 -12.92 19.31 23.12
CA GLY A 235 -14.29 19.67 23.53
C GLY A 235 -14.72 21.09 23.17
N GLY A 236 -13.97 21.77 22.29
CA GLY A 236 -14.26 23.14 21.87
C GLY A 236 -13.44 23.55 20.66
N GLU A 237 -13.74 24.67 20.08
CA GLU A 237 -13.00 25.20 18.94
C GLU A 237 -11.72 25.89 19.37
N VAL A 238 -10.60 25.45 18.82
CA VAL A 238 -9.25 25.96 19.08
C VAL A 238 -8.58 26.32 17.76
N MET A 239 -8.14 27.56 17.66
CA MET A 239 -7.38 28.04 16.48
C MET A 239 -5.92 27.58 16.57
N HIS A 240 -5.24 27.57 15.42
CA HIS A 240 -3.87 27.03 15.34
C HIS A 240 -2.87 27.78 16.26
N ASP A 241 -2.94 29.07 16.33
CA ASP A 241 -2.05 29.92 17.13
C ASP A 241 -2.11 29.61 18.63
N GLU A 242 -3.27 29.12 19.14
CA GLU A 242 -3.44 28.70 20.53
C GLU A 242 -2.84 27.30 20.80
N MET A 243 -2.60 26.51 19.77
CA MET A 243 -2.27 25.10 19.93
C MET A 243 -0.97 24.85 20.67
N ARG A 244 0.01 25.75 20.59
CA ARG A 244 1.28 25.61 21.33
C ARG A 244 1.05 25.47 22.84
N HIS A 245 0.19 26.33 23.40
CA HIS A 245 -0.16 26.28 24.83
C HIS A 245 -1.12 25.12 25.10
N ARG A 246 -2.10 24.91 24.22
CA ARG A 246 -3.07 23.83 24.36
C ARG A 246 -2.45 22.44 24.36
N TYR A 247 -1.40 22.20 23.57
CA TYR A 247 -0.67 20.92 23.60
C TYR A 247 -0.02 20.70 24.98
N ALA A 248 0.63 21.70 25.54
CA ALA A 248 1.30 21.59 26.83
C ALA A 248 0.31 21.27 27.96
N ASP A 249 -0.87 21.93 27.96
CA ASP A 249 -1.93 21.71 28.94
C ASP A 249 -2.64 20.37 28.76
N TYR A 250 -2.89 19.96 27.50
CA TYR A 250 -3.62 18.75 27.15
C TYR A 250 -2.80 17.48 27.40
N PHE A 251 -1.51 17.49 27.11
CA PHE A 251 -0.69 16.29 27.04
C PHE A 251 -0.65 15.45 28.32
N PRO A 252 -0.48 16.03 29.53
CA PRO A 252 -0.52 15.28 30.79
C PRO A 252 -1.88 14.61 31.04
N GLY A 253 -2.96 15.30 30.71
CA GLY A 253 -4.32 14.79 30.83
C GLY A 253 -4.60 13.62 29.89
N PHE A 254 -4.10 13.70 28.64
CA PHE A 254 -4.19 12.62 27.66
C PHE A 254 -3.51 11.33 28.13
N ILE A 255 -2.26 11.42 28.62
CA ILE A 255 -1.55 10.24 29.13
C ILE A 255 -2.30 9.62 30.31
N LYS A 256 -2.75 10.44 31.25
CA LYS A 256 -3.57 9.98 32.40
C LYS A 256 -4.85 9.28 31.94
N GLN A 257 -5.61 9.89 31.04
CA GLN A 257 -6.84 9.33 30.49
C GLN A 257 -6.60 7.98 29.79
N GLY A 258 -5.50 7.89 29.04
CA GLY A 258 -5.11 6.65 28.36
C GLY A 258 -4.74 5.52 29.33
N VAL A 259 -4.08 5.83 30.43
CA VAL A 259 -3.75 4.86 31.50
C VAL A 259 -5.00 4.45 32.28
N ASP A 260 -5.84 5.41 32.66
CA ASP A 260 -7.11 5.15 33.37
C ASP A 260 -8.07 4.27 32.52
N ALA A 261 -8.03 4.43 31.19
CA ALA A 261 -8.79 3.60 30.24
C ALA A 261 -8.13 2.23 29.94
N GLU A 262 -7.05 1.89 30.61
CA GLU A 262 -6.26 0.66 30.41
C GLU A 262 -5.68 0.48 28.96
N LEU A 263 -5.53 1.57 28.22
CA LEU A 263 -4.92 1.58 26.89
C LEU A 263 -3.41 1.78 26.95
N LEU A 264 -2.95 2.72 27.77
CA LEU A 264 -1.55 3.09 27.90
C LEU A 264 -0.85 2.38 29.06
N ASP A 265 0.44 2.22 28.95
CA ASP A 265 1.31 1.67 29.98
C ASP A 265 1.44 2.66 31.15
N GLU A 266 1.23 2.21 32.38
CA GLU A 266 1.32 3.03 33.61
C GLU A 266 2.70 3.67 33.80
N ARG A 267 3.76 3.07 33.27
CA ARG A 267 5.14 3.62 33.31
C ARG A 267 5.24 4.97 32.62
N LEU A 268 4.34 5.31 31.71
CA LEU A 268 4.31 6.61 31.04
C LEU A 268 3.99 7.75 32.01
N LEU A 269 3.28 7.49 33.11
CA LEU A 269 3.02 8.48 34.17
C LEU A 269 4.29 8.86 34.96
N GLN A 270 5.36 8.11 34.84
CA GLN A 270 6.62 8.37 35.53
C GLN A 270 7.52 9.38 34.81
N TYR A 271 7.16 9.80 33.58
CA TYR A 271 7.84 10.86 32.86
C TYR A 271 7.45 12.24 33.39
N ASP A 272 8.32 13.23 33.21
CA ASP A 272 7.95 14.62 33.33
C ASP A 272 7.04 15.03 32.17
N LEU A 273 5.73 14.75 32.31
CA LEU A 273 4.72 14.98 31.29
C LEU A 273 4.57 16.45 30.92
N ARG A 274 4.86 17.36 31.83
CA ARG A 274 4.83 18.81 31.57
C ARG A 274 5.96 19.20 30.63
N LYS A 275 7.18 18.78 30.94
CA LYS A 275 8.36 19.00 30.08
C LYS A 275 8.15 18.44 28.68
N LEU A 276 7.57 17.24 28.58
CA LEU A 276 7.28 16.62 27.28
C LEU A 276 6.17 17.36 26.52
N GLY A 277 5.12 17.81 27.21
CA GLY A 277 4.05 18.62 26.62
C GLY A 277 4.55 19.95 26.06
N GLU A 278 5.47 20.61 26.78
CA GLU A 278 6.13 21.86 26.36
C GLU A 278 7.07 21.66 25.15
N ALA A 279 7.59 20.45 24.94
CA ALA A 279 8.44 20.12 23.81
C ALA A 279 7.65 19.88 22.49
N LEU A 280 6.33 19.76 22.54
CA LEU A 280 5.50 19.50 21.36
C LEU A 280 5.50 20.70 20.39
N GLN A 281 5.71 20.44 19.12
CA GLN A 281 5.79 21.45 18.07
C GLN A 281 4.47 21.52 17.30
N ALA A 282 3.57 22.43 17.69
CA ALA A 282 2.23 22.58 17.12
C ALA A 282 2.25 22.83 15.60
N ASP A 283 3.25 23.57 15.11
CA ASP A 283 3.39 23.91 13.68
C ASP A 283 3.63 22.67 12.78
N ARG A 284 4.10 21.58 13.35
CA ARG A 284 4.24 20.29 12.64
C ARG A 284 2.90 19.66 12.29
N ASP A 285 1.80 20.09 12.87
CA ASP A 285 0.46 19.70 12.43
C ASP A 285 0.13 20.19 11.01
N LEU A 286 0.75 21.29 10.56
CA LEU A 286 0.47 21.92 9.27
C LEU A 286 1.17 21.24 8.08
N GLN A 287 2.11 20.33 8.34
CA GLN A 287 2.85 19.64 7.30
C GLN A 287 2.06 18.48 6.67
N PHE A 288 1.02 17.99 7.34
CA PHE A 288 0.21 16.90 6.82
C PHE A 288 -0.52 17.27 5.53
N ASP A 289 -0.59 16.31 4.61
CA ASP A 289 -1.61 16.28 3.57
C ASP A 289 -2.90 15.62 4.08
N TYR A 290 -3.96 15.70 3.27
CA TYR A 290 -5.26 15.15 3.64
C TYR A 290 -5.23 13.63 3.83
N LEU A 291 -4.56 12.89 2.92
CA LEU A 291 -4.45 11.43 3.03
C LEU A 291 -3.70 11.02 4.30
N GLY A 292 -2.60 11.70 4.61
CA GLY A 292 -1.77 11.40 5.78
C GLY A 292 -2.52 11.60 7.08
N LEU A 293 -3.14 12.75 7.26
CA LEU A 293 -3.88 13.06 8.48
C LEU A 293 -5.13 12.18 8.64
N GLN A 294 -5.88 11.96 7.55
CA GLN A 294 -7.07 11.08 7.58
C GLN A 294 -6.67 9.64 7.94
N THR A 295 -5.54 9.16 7.41
CA THR A 295 -5.01 7.85 7.75
C THR A 295 -4.67 7.72 9.24
N LEU A 296 -4.04 8.75 9.84
CA LEU A 296 -3.77 8.76 11.28
C LEU A 296 -5.05 8.77 12.10
N TYR A 297 -5.99 9.63 11.74
CA TYR A 297 -7.27 9.78 12.43
C TYR A 297 -8.08 8.48 12.43
N ASP A 298 -8.21 7.83 11.28
CA ASP A 298 -9.05 6.64 11.15
C ASP A 298 -8.43 5.39 11.75
N ARG A 299 -7.10 5.26 11.69
CA ARG A 299 -6.43 3.99 11.95
C ARG A 299 -5.49 3.99 13.16
N TYR A 300 -4.85 5.12 13.46
CA TYR A 300 -3.74 5.16 14.42
C TYR A 300 -4.09 5.82 15.75
N PHE A 301 -4.86 6.90 15.73
CA PHE A 301 -5.17 7.63 16.96
C PHE A 301 -5.94 6.77 17.94
N LEU A 302 -5.52 6.82 19.21
CA LEU A 302 -6.18 6.10 20.28
C LEU A 302 -7.59 6.65 20.52
N HIS A 303 -8.50 5.76 20.86
CA HIS A 303 -9.88 6.10 21.17
C HIS A 303 -10.41 5.30 22.36
N VAL A 304 -11.31 5.90 23.15
CA VAL A 304 -12.09 5.27 24.20
C VAL A 304 -13.52 5.16 23.70
N ARG A 305 -14.06 3.94 23.56
CA ARG A 305 -15.44 3.71 23.08
C ARG A 305 -15.82 4.51 21.81
N LYS A 306 -14.94 4.58 20.85
CA LYS A 306 -15.03 5.31 19.57
C LYS A 306 -14.72 6.83 19.62
N ALA A 307 -14.69 7.49 20.79
CA ALA A 307 -14.23 8.87 20.92
C ALA A 307 -12.70 8.91 20.91
N ARG A 308 -12.11 9.66 20.00
CA ARG A 308 -10.65 9.81 19.93
C ARG A 308 -10.15 10.65 21.07
N ILE A 309 -8.96 10.30 21.55
CA ILE A 309 -8.33 11.00 22.67
C ILE A 309 -6.95 11.54 22.32
N GLU A 310 -6.46 11.32 21.10
CA GLU A 310 -5.08 11.54 20.70
C GLU A 310 -4.97 12.54 19.56
N LEU A 311 -4.23 13.63 19.78
CA LEU A 311 -3.87 14.65 18.80
C LEU A 311 -2.56 14.28 18.07
N PRO A 312 -2.26 14.81 16.86
CA PRO A 312 -1.12 14.37 16.05
C PRO A 312 0.23 14.45 16.76
N GLN A 313 0.55 15.56 17.44
CA GLN A 313 1.84 15.66 18.13
C GLN A 313 1.89 14.79 19.38
N ALA A 314 0.77 14.63 20.09
CA ALA A 314 0.68 13.71 21.21
C ALA A 314 0.88 12.25 20.78
N PHE A 315 0.39 11.87 19.60
CA PHE A 315 0.64 10.56 19.00
C PHE A 315 2.14 10.29 18.82
N PHE A 316 2.88 11.20 18.17
CA PHE A 316 4.32 11.01 17.99
C PHE A 316 5.08 11.00 19.33
N MET A 317 4.69 11.85 20.30
CA MET A 317 5.32 11.84 21.62
C MET A 317 5.01 10.56 22.40
N ARG A 318 3.78 10.02 22.32
CA ARG A 318 3.46 8.72 22.95
C ARG A 318 4.32 7.60 22.37
N VAL A 319 4.48 7.56 21.04
CA VAL A 319 5.35 6.57 20.38
C VAL A 319 6.79 6.73 20.87
N ALA A 320 7.30 7.95 20.89
CA ALA A 320 8.64 8.27 21.36
C ALA A 320 8.87 7.87 22.84
N MET A 321 7.92 8.18 23.72
CA MET A 321 7.96 7.77 25.13
C MET A 321 7.99 6.24 25.27
N GLY A 322 7.12 5.56 24.51
CA GLY A 322 7.07 4.09 24.49
C GLY A 322 8.40 3.49 24.10
N LEU A 323 9.08 4.07 23.11
CA LEU A 323 10.40 3.60 22.64
C LEU A 323 11.55 3.96 23.59
N ALA A 324 11.38 4.98 24.43
CA ALA A 324 12.40 5.45 25.38
C ALA A 324 12.27 4.85 26.79
N LEU A 325 11.32 3.94 27.04
CA LEU A 325 11.04 3.37 28.37
C LEU A 325 12.26 2.74 29.07
N GLY A 326 13.19 2.17 28.30
CA GLY A 326 14.41 1.55 28.81
C GLY A 326 15.63 2.48 28.87
N GLU A 327 15.50 3.73 28.47
CA GLU A 327 16.63 4.68 28.44
C GLU A 327 16.89 5.30 29.84
N VAL A 328 18.16 5.62 30.10
CA VAL A 328 18.57 6.24 31.37
C VAL A 328 18.04 7.67 31.48
N ASP A 329 18.27 8.50 30.46
CA ASP A 329 17.68 9.83 30.31
C ASP A 329 16.48 9.75 29.35
N ARG A 330 15.41 9.15 29.83
CA ARG A 330 14.26 8.82 29.00
C ARG A 330 13.50 10.05 28.47
N GLU A 331 13.47 11.17 29.22
CA GLU A 331 12.86 12.42 28.76
C GLU A 331 13.63 13.01 27.58
N ALA A 332 14.95 13.11 27.68
CA ALA A 332 15.78 13.62 26.59
C ALA A 332 15.71 12.71 25.35
N ARG A 333 15.69 11.39 25.56
CA ARG A 333 15.54 10.42 24.47
C ARG A 333 14.13 10.45 23.85
N ALA A 334 13.10 10.60 24.66
CA ALA A 334 11.75 10.73 24.12
C ALA A 334 11.62 12.01 23.25
N ILE A 335 12.20 13.13 23.66
CA ILE A 335 12.21 14.34 22.84
C ILE A 335 13.02 14.14 21.56
N GLU A 336 14.19 13.52 21.61
CA GLU A 336 15.01 13.19 20.44
C GLU A 336 14.23 12.31 19.44
N PHE A 337 13.56 11.25 19.92
CA PHE A 337 12.77 10.35 19.10
C PHE A 337 11.54 11.06 18.49
N TYR A 338 10.88 11.88 19.30
CA TYR A 338 9.78 12.73 18.86
C TYR A 338 10.22 13.68 17.73
N GLU A 339 11.38 14.31 17.86
CA GLU A 339 11.92 15.23 16.85
C GLU A 339 12.03 14.53 15.48
N VAL A 340 12.61 13.36 15.44
CA VAL A 340 12.84 12.62 14.20
C VAL A 340 11.54 12.06 13.59
N LEU A 341 10.59 11.61 14.43
CA LEU A 341 9.29 11.11 13.98
C LEU A 341 8.39 12.24 13.46
N SER A 342 8.26 13.31 14.23
CA SER A 342 7.33 14.40 13.96
C SER A 342 7.82 15.37 12.87
N SER A 343 9.12 15.39 12.55
CA SER A 343 9.69 16.12 11.41
C SER A 343 9.55 15.38 10.08
N PHE A 344 9.09 14.13 10.11
CA PHE A 344 9.01 13.24 8.93
C PHE A 344 10.37 12.84 8.35
N ASP A 345 11.44 12.94 9.12
CA ASP A 345 12.77 12.48 8.73
C ASP A 345 12.86 10.96 8.71
N PHE A 346 12.13 10.32 9.60
CA PHE A 346 12.04 8.87 9.75
C PHE A 346 10.66 8.46 10.24
N MET A 347 10.20 7.28 9.87
CA MET A 347 8.97 6.70 10.39
C MET A 347 9.16 5.23 10.76
N SER A 348 8.70 4.86 11.97
CA SER A 348 8.64 3.48 12.42
C SER A 348 7.53 2.72 11.68
N SER A 349 7.64 1.38 11.66
CA SER A 349 6.61 0.53 11.08
C SER A 349 5.26 0.63 11.80
N THR A 350 4.21 0.25 11.08
CA THR A 350 2.83 0.31 11.58
C THR A 350 2.62 -0.32 12.96
N PRO A 351 3.13 -1.53 13.29
CA PRO A 351 2.96 -2.09 14.63
C PRO A 351 3.59 -1.24 15.73
N THR A 352 4.75 -0.65 15.47
CA THR A 352 5.39 0.27 16.42
C THR A 352 4.54 1.52 16.65
N LEU A 353 4.04 2.14 15.58
CA LEU A 353 3.18 3.33 15.67
C LEU A 353 1.87 3.05 16.41
N PHE A 354 1.26 1.87 16.20
CA PHE A 354 0.03 1.48 16.89
C PHE A 354 0.24 1.26 18.38
N ASN A 355 1.29 0.50 18.73
CA ASN A 355 1.38 -0.16 20.02
C ASN A 355 2.44 0.41 20.96
N ALA A 356 3.34 1.31 20.49
CA ALA A 356 4.34 1.91 21.39
C ALA A 356 3.67 2.74 22.48
N GLY A 357 4.08 2.52 23.72
CA GLY A 357 3.50 3.15 24.92
C GLY A 357 2.15 2.54 25.36
N THR A 358 1.65 1.49 24.71
CA THR A 358 0.43 0.78 25.16
C THR A 358 0.77 -0.33 26.14
N ARG A 359 -0.21 -0.83 26.89
CA ARG A 359 -0.05 -1.93 27.87
C ARG A 359 0.44 -3.24 27.24
N ARG A 360 0.20 -3.46 25.96
CA ARG A 360 0.64 -4.66 25.20
C ARG A 360 1.35 -4.22 23.93
N SER A 361 2.57 -3.78 24.11
CA SER A 361 3.41 -3.20 23.09
C SER A 361 4.06 -4.27 22.21
N GLN A 362 3.29 -4.98 21.36
CA GLN A 362 3.89 -5.72 20.27
C GLN A 362 4.27 -4.75 19.15
N LEU A 363 5.55 -4.52 19.00
CA LEU A 363 6.12 -3.48 18.14
C LEU A 363 6.76 -4.05 16.86
N SER A 364 7.13 -5.35 16.88
CA SER A 364 7.81 -6.00 15.76
C SER A 364 6.84 -6.32 14.62
N SER A 365 7.32 -6.16 13.38
CA SER A 365 6.50 -6.26 12.18
C SER A 365 6.53 -7.64 11.54
N CYS A 366 7.68 -8.33 11.61
CA CYS A 366 7.97 -9.48 10.77
C CYS A 366 8.41 -10.67 11.61
N TYR A 367 7.87 -11.86 11.28
CA TYR A 367 8.16 -13.11 11.94
C TYR A 367 8.36 -14.20 10.89
N LEU A 368 9.43 -14.99 11.03
CA LEU A 368 9.76 -16.09 10.14
C LEU A 368 9.78 -17.39 10.94
N THR A 369 9.07 -18.42 10.42
CA THR A 369 8.92 -19.72 11.08
C THR A 369 9.27 -20.83 10.12
N THR A 370 10.09 -21.81 10.55
CA THR A 370 10.26 -23.09 9.85
C THR A 370 9.31 -24.11 10.44
N VAL A 371 8.54 -24.79 9.61
CA VAL A 371 7.54 -25.78 10.02
C VAL A 371 8.17 -27.17 10.10
N ALA A 372 8.04 -27.83 11.25
CA ALA A 372 8.57 -29.17 11.43
C ALA A 372 7.73 -30.24 10.69
N ASP A 373 8.37 -31.39 10.33
CA ASP A 373 7.72 -32.50 9.62
C ASP A 373 7.03 -33.48 10.57
N ASP A 374 6.20 -32.98 11.46
CA ASP A 374 5.32 -33.78 12.31
C ASP A 374 4.03 -33.03 12.61
N LEU A 375 2.97 -33.75 12.93
CA LEU A 375 1.64 -33.19 13.09
C LEU A 375 1.56 -32.15 14.23
N ASP A 376 2.23 -32.41 15.34
CA ASP A 376 2.27 -31.50 16.49
C ASP A 376 2.97 -30.18 16.12
N GLY A 377 4.15 -30.28 15.49
CA GLY A 377 4.91 -29.14 15.02
C GLY A 377 4.20 -28.32 13.94
N ILE A 378 3.49 -28.97 13.01
CA ILE A 378 2.67 -28.28 11.99
C ILE A 378 1.57 -27.44 12.68
N TYR A 379 0.81 -28.04 13.60
CA TYR A 379 -0.26 -27.33 14.30
C TYR A 379 0.26 -26.33 15.33
N GLU A 380 1.43 -26.58 15.92
CA GLU A 380 2.10 -25.56 16.74
C GLU A 380 2.45 -24.33 15.91
N ALA A 381 3.00 -24.49 14.71
CA ALA A 381 3.29 -23.38 13.81
C ALA A 381 2.02 -22.61 13.41
N ILE A 382 0.91 -23.30 13.13
CA ILE A 382 -0.39 -22.68 12.83
C ILE A 382 -0.91 -21.87 14.03
N LYS A 383 -0.82 -22.44 15.25
CA LYS A 383 -1.18 -21.74 16.50
C LYS A 383 -0.30 -20.50 16.74
N GLU A 384 1.01 -20.62 16.55
CA GLU A 384 1.96 -19.51 16.67
C GLU A 384 1.64 -18.41 15.66
N ASN A 385 1.33 -18.77 14.42
CA ASN A 385 0.84 -17.84 13.39
C ASN A 385 -0.39 -17.06 13.85
N ALA A 386 -1.38 -17.74 14.44
CA ALA A 386 -2.59 -17.08 14.96
C ALA A 386 -2.27 -16.10 16.09
N LEU A 387 -1.40 -16.48 17.04
CA LEU A 387 -0.99 -15.63 18.15
C LEU A 387 -0.24 -14.39 17.69
N LEU A 388 0.64 -14.51 16.67
CA LEU A 388 1.40 -13.40 16.10
C LEU A 388 0.52 -12.49 15.24
N SER A 389 -0.40 -13.05 14.46
CA SER A 389 -1.36 -12.30 13.63
C SER A 389 -2.31 -11.45 14.47
N LYS A 390 -2.69 -11.91 15.67
CA LYS A 390 -3.55 -11.16 16.60
C LYS A 390 -3.05 -9.74 16.88
N PHE A 391 -1.73 -9.53 16.84
CA PHE A 391 -1.08 -8.26 17.13
C PHE A 391 -0.45 -7.61 15.88
N ALA A 392 -0.95 -7.90 14.67
CA ALA A 392 -0.51 -7.35 13.39
C ALA A 392 0.88 -7.79 12.90
N GLY A 393 1.42 -8.90 13.37
CA GLY A 393 2.64 -9.49 12.81
C GLY A 393 2.42 -9.97 11.38
N GLY A 394 3.34 -9.64 10.46
CA GLY A 394 3.44 -10.22 9.13
C GLY A 394 4.27 -11.51 9.18
N LEU A 395 3.79 -12.59 8.56
CA LEU A 395 4.35 -13.92 8.73
C LEU A 395 4.96 -14.45 7.44
N GLY A 396 6.15 -15.04 7.54
CA GLY A 396 6.76 -15.89 6.53
C GLY A 396 6.94 -17.31 7.09
N ASN A 397 6.44 -18.31 6.38
CA ASN A 397 6.54 -19.69 6.80
C ASN A 397 7.29 -20.54 5.77
N ASP A 398 8.34 -21.19 6.19
CA ASP A 398 9.04 -22.20 5.42
C ASP A 398 8.37 -23.57 5.60
N TRP A 399 7.82 -24.09 4.53
CA TRP A 399 7.12 -25.38 4.48
C TRP A 399 7.96 -26.51 3.87
N THR A 400 9.19 -26.22 3.47
CA THR A 400 10.07 -27.16 2.79
C THR A 400 10.34 -28.44 3.60
N PRO A 401 10.46 -28.43 4.95
CA PRO A 401 10.71 -29.65 5.70
C PRO A 401 9.55 -30.64 5.69
N VAL A 402 8.31 -30.19 5.47
CA VAL A 402 7.12 -31.05 5.52
C VAL A 402 7.10 -32.02 4.33
N ARG A 403 6.99 -33.31 4.63
CA ARG A 403 7.02 -34.39 3.63
C ARG A 403 5.96 -34.25 2.56
N ALA A 404 6.34 -34.62 1.33
CA ALA A 404 5.49 -34.47 0.14
C ALA A 404 4.37 -35.52 0.09
N LEU A 405 3.42 -35.28 -0.82
CA LEU A 405 2.36 -36.23 -1.19
C LEU A 405 2.94 -37.59 -1.53
N GLY A 406 2.34 -38.68 -1.02
CA GLY A 406 2.77 -40.06 -1.22
C GLY A 406 3.92 -40.53 -0.33
N SER A 407 4.51 -39.67 0.51
CA SER A 407 5.55 -40.07 1.46
C SER A 407 5.00 -40.98 2.56
N HIS A 408 5.71 -42.04 2.85
CA HIS A 408 5.29 -43.03 3.88
C HIS A 408 5.25 -42.43 5.28
N ILE A 409 4.17 -42.69 6.02
CA ILE A 409 3.98 -42.32 7.42
C ILE A 409 4.13 -43.57 8.31
N LYS A 410 5.28 -43.73 8.96
CA LYS A 410 5.58 -44.92 9.80
C LYS A 410 4.56 -45.18 10.90
N GLY A 411 4.05 -44.16 11.58
CA GLY A 411 3.14 -44.29 12.71
C GLY A 411 1.77 -44.86 12.38
N THR A 412 1.26 -44.62 11.19
CA THR A 412 -0.06 -45.04 10.72
C THR A 412 0.01 -46.05 9.58
N ASN A 413 1.18 -46.34 9.06
CA ASN A 413 1.42 -47.15 7.86
C ASN A 413 0.62 -46.65 6.62
N GLY A 414 0.43 -45.32 6.56
CA GLY A 414 -0.28 -44.62 5.48
C GLY A 414 0.64 -43.73 4.65
N GLU A 415 0.04 -42.96 3.77
CA GLU A 415 0.74 -42.00 2.91
C GLU A 415 0.36 -40.55 3.25
N SER A 416 1.34 -39.65 3.16
CA SER A 416 1.15 -38.21 3.35
C SER A 416 0.31 -37.60 2.23
N GLN A 417 -0.53 -36.65 2.58
CA GLN A 417 -1.28 -35.82 1.62
C GLN A 417 -0.51 -34.58 1.17
N GLY A 418 0.76 -34.46 1.58
CA GLY A 418 1.64 -33.36 1.21
C GLY A 418 1.35 -32.04 1.93
N VAL A 419 1.95 -30.96 1.46
CA VAL A 419 1.87 -29.63 2.09
C VAL A 419 0.53 -28.90 1.83
N VAL A 420 -0.11 -29.14 0.71
CA VAL A 420 -1.26 -28.34 0.21
C VAL A 420 -2.46 -28.35 1.16
N PRO A 421 -2.91 -29.49 1.75
CA PRO A 421 -4.01 -29.46 2.72
C PRO A 421 -3.71 -28.61 3.96
N PHE A 422 -2.49 -28.63 4.46
CA PHE A 422 -2.09 -27.82 5.62
C PHE A 422 -2.03 -26.33 5.25
N LEU A 423 -1.58 -26.00 4.05
CA LEU A 423 -1.58 -24.61 3.55
C LEU A 423 -3.01 -24.04 3.46
N LYS A 424 -4.02 -24.89 3.16
CA LYS A 424 -5.42 -24.48 3.23
C LYS A 424 -5.83 -24.11 4.67
N VAL A 425 -5.43 -24.87 5.66
CA VAL A 425 -5.69 -24.55 7.07
C VAL A 425 -5.00 -23.24 7.48
N VAL A 426 -3.77 -23.00 7.03
CA VAL A 426 -3.06 -21.73 7.28
C VAL A 426 -3.78 -20.56 6.65
N ASN A 427 -4.23 -20.70 5.39
CA ASN A 427 -5.03 -19.69 4.70
C ASN A 427 -6.27 -19.30 5.51
N ASP A 428 -7.05 -20.29 5.94
CA ASP A 428 -8.29 -20.07 6.67
C ASP A 428 -8.05 -19.51 8.10
N THR A 429 -6.94 -19.90 8.72
CA THR A 429 -6.48 -19.31 9.99
C THR A 429 -6.13 -17.83 9.82
N ALA A 430 -5.44 -17.45 8.74
CA ALA A 430 -5.10 -16.06 8.45
C ALA A 430 -6.35 -15.19 8.21
N VAL A 431 -7.38 -15.76 7.59
CA VAL A 431 -8.68 -15.08 7.43
C VAL A 431 -9.41 -14.93 8.76
N ALA A 432 -9.40 -15.98 9.60
CA ALA A 432 -10.12 -16.01 10.87
C ALA A 432 -9.53 -15.08 11.93
N VAL A 433 -8.20 -14.96 11.98
CA VAL A 433 -7.50 -14.17 13.01
C VAL A 433 -7.08 -12.81 12.47
N ASN A 434 -7.62 -11.76 13.07
CA ASN A 434 -7.29 -10.38 12.70
C ASN A 434 -7.07 -9.51 13.95
N GLN A 435 -6.44 -8.35 13.75
CA GLN A 435 -6.21 -7.39 14.81
C GLN A 435 -7.45 -6.52 15.04
N GLY A 436 -8.47 -7.06 15.68
CA GLY A 436 -9.66 -6.30 16.10
C GLY A 436 -10.31 -5.49 14.97
N GLY A 437 -10.32 -5.99 13.73
CA GLY A 437 -10.83 -5.30 12.56
C GLY A 437 -9.87 -4.29 11.91
N LYS A 438 -8.71 -3.99 12.53
CA LYS A 438 -7.73 -3.01 12.01
C LYS A 438 -6.85 -3.57 10.88
N ARG A 439 -6.49 -4.86 10.95
CA ARG A 439 -5.66 -5.53 9.96
C ARG A 439 -5.99 -7.03 9.91
N LYS A 440 -6.23 -7.58 8.71
CA LYS A 440 -6.36 -9.02 8.50
C LYS A 440 -5.03 -9.72 8.80
N GLY A 441 -5.06 -10.98 9.23
CA GLY A 441 -3.87 -11.83 9.29
C GLY A 441 -3.30 -12.01 7.89
N ALA A 442 -1.98 -12.04 7.78
CA ALA A 442 -1.31 -12.16 6.49
C ALA A 442 -0.08 -13.06 6.62
N VAL A 443 -0.04 -14.09 5.78
CA VAL A 443 1.01 -15.13 5.78
C VAL A 443 1.53 -15.30 4.36
N CYS A 444 2.84 -15.51 4.21
CA CYS A 444 3.47 -15.98 2.99
C CYS A 444 4.08 -17.36 3.24
N ALA A 445 3.68 -18.35 2.46
CA ALA A 445 4.30 -19.68 2.47
C ALA A 445 5.45 -19.74 1.46
N TYR A 446 6.56 -20.30 1.90
CA TYR A 446 7.77 -20.51 1.10
C TYR A 446 7.98 -21.99 0.88
N LEU A 447 8.35 -22.37 -0.34
CA LEU A 447 8.70 -23.75 -0.71
C LEU A 447 9.92 -23.73 -1.62
N GLU A 448 10.91 -24.61 -1.36
CA GLU A 448 12.05 -24.79 -2.24
C GLU A 448 11.66 -25.50 -3.52
N THR A 449 12.27 -25.10 -4.66
CA THR A 449 11.93 -25.60 -6.00
C THR A 449 12.24 -27.07 -6.24
N TRP A 450 12.99 -27.74 -5.35
CA TRP A 450 13.25 -29.17 -5.41
C TRP A 450 12.20 -30.03 -4.67
N HIS A 451 11.28 -29.42 -3.93
CA HIS A 451 10.22 -30.14 -3.23
C HIS A 451 9.24 -30.81 -4.20
N LEU A 452 8.86 -32.06 -3.93
CA LEU A 452 8.01 -32.83 -4.83
C LEU A 452 6.63 -32.21 -5.08
N ASP A 453 6.09 -31.50 -4.10
CA ASP A 453 4.78 -30.82 -4.20
C ASP A 453 4.86 -29.45 -4.91
N ILE A 454 6.03 -29.06 -5.43
CA ILE A 454 6.20 -27.71 -6.01
C ILE A 454 5.20 -27.38 -7.11
N GLU A 455 4.85 -28.34 -7.96
CA GLU A 455 3.94 -28.11 -9.09
C GLU A 455 2.51 -27.80 -8.62
N GLU A 456 2.04 -28.43 -7.55
CA GLU A 456 0.74 -28.11 -6.91
C GLU A 456 0.81 -26.80 -6.14
N PHE A 457 1.91 -26.53 -5.44
CA PHE A 457 2.16 -25.28 -4.75
C PHE A 457 2.09 -24.08 -5.69
N LEU A 458 2.62 -24.19 -6.90
CA LEU A 458 2.53 -23.15 -7.92
C LEU A 458 1.09 -22.79 -8.28
N GLU A 459 0.15 -23.75 -8.18
CA GLU A 459 -1.25 -23.58 -8.57
C GLU A 459 -2.19 -23.11 -7.45
N LEU A 460 -1.67 -22.90 -6.24
CA LEU A 460 -2.49 -22.56 -5.05
C LEU A 460 -3.40 -21.35 -5.23
N ARG A 461 -3.02 -20.39 -6.06
CA ARG A 461 -3.77 -19.16 -6.28
C ARG A 461 -4.55 -19.10 -7.61
N LYS A 462 -4.59 -20.20 -8.35
CA LYS A 462 -5.44 -20.29 -9.55
C LYS A 462 -6.91 -20.12 -9.24
N ASN A 463 -7.62 -19.42 -10.12
CA ASN A 463 -9.07 -19.24 -10.04
C ASN A 463 -9.88 -20.44 -10.57
N THR A 464 -9.19 -21.52 -10.95
CA THR A 464 -9.78 -22.75 -11.51
C THR A 464 -9.31 -23.97 -10.73
N GLY A 465 -10.08 -25.06 -10.82
CA GLY A 465 -9.76 -26.32 -10.16
C GLY A 465 -10.53 -26.52 -8.85
N ASP A 466 -10.06 -27.44 -8.00
CA ASP A 466 -10.71 -27.74 -6.72
C ASP A 466 -10.37 -26.68 -5.66
N ASP A 467 -11.34 -25.92 -5.20
CA ASP A 467 -11.20 -24.87 -4.18
C ASP A 467 -10.62 -25.39 -2.86
N ARG A 468 -10.77 -26.69 -2.55
CA ARG A 468 -10.17 -27.31 -1.35
C ARG A 468 -8.64 -27.34 -1.42
N ARG A 469 -8.10 -27.21 -2.64
CA ARG A 469 -6.66 -27.16 -2.91
C ARG A 469 -6.19 -25.76 -3.34
N ARG A 470 -6.94 -24.70 -3.01
CA ARG A 470 -6.63 -23.30 -3.32
C ARG A 470 -6.55 -22.46 -2.06
N THR A 471 -5.67 -21.45 -2.10
CA THR A 471 -5.37 -20.55 -0.96
C THR A 471 -5.36 -19.10 -1.47
N HIS A 472 -6.54 -18.50 -1.64
CA HIS A 472 -6.68 -17.18 -2.25
C HIS A 472 -6.26 -16.00 -1.35
N ASP A 473 -6.28 -16.18 -0.02
CA ASP A 473 -5.96 -15.12 0.95
C ASP A 473 -4.52 -15.17 1.46
N MET A 474 -3.78 -16.24 1.17
CA MET A 474 -2.40 -16.42 1.57
C MET A 474 -1.46 -16.12 0.39
N ASN A 475 -0.32 -15.49 0.67
CA ASN A 475 0.75 -15.29 -0.30
C ASN A 475 1.66 -16.51 -0.39
N THR A 476 2.31 -16.67 -1.53
CA THR A 476 3.27 -17.76 -1.77
C THR A 476 4.53 -17.25 -2.44
N ALA A 477 5.67 -17.90 -2.17
CA ALA A 477 6.95 -17.58 -2.77
C ALA A 477 7.79 -18.84 -3.03
N ASN A 478 8.48 -18.84 -4.14
CA ASN A 478 9.46 -19.87 -4.49
C ASN A 478 10.81 -19.56 -3.81
N TRP A 479 11.42 -20.53 -3.16
CA TRP A 479 12.77 -20.45 -2.61
C TRP A 479 13.72 -21.19 -3.52
N VAL A 480 14.47 -20.43 -4.35
CA VAL A 480 15.16 -20.93 -5.53
C VAL A 480 16.66 -21.07 -5.28
N PRO A 481 17.24 -22.30 -5.29
CA PRO A 481 18.69 -22.48 -5.22
C PRO A 481 19.39 -22.12 -6.54
N ASP A 482 20.62 -21.65 -6.45
CA ASP A 482 21.45 -21.28 -7.63
C ASP A 482 21.63 -22.42 -8.62
N LEU A 483 21.75 -23.65 -8.15
CA LEU A 483 21.85 -24.82 -9.01
C LEU A 483 20.63 -24.96 -9.95
N PHE A 484 19.43 -24.64 -9.46
CA PHE A 484 18.23 -24.63 -10.30
C PHE A 484 18.35 -23.59 -11.43
N MET A 485 18.77 -22.37 -11.11
CA MET A 485 18.93 -21.31 -12.10
C MET A 485 19.99 -21.65 -13.13
N ARG A 486 21.13 -22.24 -12.74
CA ARG A 486 22.14 -22.73 -13.68
C ARG A 486 21.56 -23.80 -14.63
N ARG A 487 20.82 -24.77 -14.10
CA ARG A 487 20.18 -25.81 -14.93
C ARG A 487 19.08 -25.25 -15.84
N VAL A 488 18.40 -24.19 -15.44
CA VAL A 488 17.48 -23.44 -16.34
C VAL A 488 18.26 -22.85 -17.51
N MET A 489 19.40 -22.22 -17.25
CA MET A 489 20.24 -21.63 -18.31
C MET A 489 20.88 -22.67 -19.22
N GLU A 490 21.26 -23.84 -18.70
CA GLU A 490 21.87 -24.95 -19.40
C GLU A 490 20.86 -25.90 -20.02
N ASN A 491 19.55 -25.65 -19.84
CA ASN A 491 18.48 -26.56 -20.31
C ASN A 491 18.59 -27.98 -19.74
N GLY A 492 19.04 -28.09 -18.48
CA GLY A 492 19.28 -29.33 -17.77
C GLY A 492 18.00 -29.94 -17.16
N SER A 493 18.14 -31.12 -16.57
CA SER A 493 17.09 -31.81 -15.82
C SER A 493 17.09 -31.33 -14.36
N TRP A 494 15.94 -31.44 -13.72
CA TRP A 494 15.74 -31.11 -12.32
C TRP A 494 14.91 -32.21 -11.65
N THR A 495 15.41 -32.73 -10.54
CA THR A 495 14.74 -33.81 -9.81
C THR A 495 14.06 -33.28 -8.56
N LEU A 496 12.79 -33.58 -8.43
CA LEU A 496 11.94 -33.24 -7.30
C LEU A 496 11.99 -34.39 -6.28
N PHE A 497 12.16 -34.04 -5.01
CA PHE A 497 12.28 -35.00 -3.90
C PHE A 497 11.29 -34.69 -2.80
N SER A 498 10.92 -35.72 -2.03
CA SER A 498 10.33 -35.51 -0.70
C SER A 498 11.44 -35.24 0.32
N PRO A 499 11.30 -34.20 1.18
CA PRO A 499 12.31 -33.91 2.22
C PRO A 499 12.53 -35.08 3.18
N SER A 500 11.56 -35.97 3.37
CA SER A 500 11.73 -37.19 4.16
C SER A 500 12.82 -38.11 3.63
N ASN A 501 13.11 -38.08 2.33
CA ASN A 501 14.15 -38.85 1.68
C ASN A 501 15.50 -38.10 1.56
N CYS A 502 15.46 -36.78 1.75
CA CYS A 502 16.61 -35.87 1.63
C CYS A 502 16.70 -34.91 2.83
N PRO A 503 16.78 -35.39 4.08
CA PRO A 503 16.55 -34.60 5.29
C PRO A 503 17.58 -33.50 5.54
N ASP A 504 18.76 -33.60 4.94
CA ASP A 504 19.85 -32.63 5.10
C ASP A 504 19.90 -31.54 4.02
N LEU A 505 19.11 -31.69 2.96
CA LEU A 505 19.15 -30.81 1.78
C LEU A 505 18.64 -29.41 2.09
N HIS A 506 17.62 -29.31 2.92
CA HIS A 506 17.00 -28.06 3.36
C HIS A 506 18.00 -27.13 4.08
N ASP A 507 18.89 -27.69 4.91
CA ASP A 507 19.88 -26.92 5.69
C ASP A 507 21.18 -26.62 4.94
N LYS A 508 21.22 -26.85 3.62
CA LYS A 508 22.40 -26.61 2.79
C LYS A 508 22.17 -25.54 1.73
N PHE A 509 23.22 -24.84 1.39
CA PHE A 509 23.24 -23.83 0.31
C PHE A 509 24.59 -23.86 -0.41
N GLY A 510 24.68 -23.20 -1.59
CA GLY A 510 25.89 -23.12 -2.40
C GLY A 510 26.42 -24.50 -2.83
N GLU A 511 27.72 -24.65 -2.84
CA GLU A 511 28.36 -25.92 -3.23
C GLU A 511 27.97 -27.11 -2.34
N ALA A 512 27.68 -26.88 -1.05
CA ALA A 512 27.26 -27.94 -0.15
C ALA A 512 25.88 -28.49 -0.54
N PHE A 513 24.97 -27.60 -0.97
CA PHE A 513 23.68 -27.97 -1.52
C PHE A 513 23.86 -28.76 -2.82
N GLU A 514 24.67 -28.26 -3.74
CA GLU A 514 24.93 -28.91 -5.05
C GLU A 514 25.47 -30.33 -4.89
N ARG A 515 26.48 -30.51 -4.05
CA ARG A 515 27.03 -31.85 -3.76
C ARG A 515 25.99 -32.81 -3.18
N ALA A 516 25.19 -32.35 -2.24
CA ALA A 516 24.13 -33.15 -1.63
C ALA A 516 23.04 -33.50 -2.65
N TYR A 517 22.55 -32.49 -3.38
CA TYR A 517 21.48 -32.64 -4.37
C TYR A 517 21.87 -33.61 -5.49
N THR A 518 23.05 -33.46 -6.09
CA THR A 518 23.57 -34.39 -7.13
C THR A 518 23.81 -35.77 -6.57
N GLY A 519 24.21 -35.90 -5.31
CA GLY A 519 24.28 -37.17 -4.61
C GLY A 519 22.93 -37.86 -4.48
N TYR A 520 21.84 -37.14 -4.19
CA TYR A 520 20.48 -37.68 -4.18
C TYR A 520 19.99 -38.03 -5.57
N GLU A 521 20.30 -37.25 -6.60
CA GLU A 521 20.01 -37.63 -7.98
C GLU A 521 20.68 -38.94 -8.37
N ALA A 522 21.93 -39.13 -7.98
CA ALA A 522 22.64 -40.40 -8.22
C ALA A 522 21.99 -41.60 -7.49
N LYS A 523 21.49 -41.39 -6.25
CA LYS A 523 20.74 -42.42 -5.53
C LYS A 523 19.42 -42.73 -6.21
N ALA A 524 18.68 -41.73 -6.68
CA ALA A 524 17.45 -41.89 -7.43
C ALA A 524 17.67 -42.69 -8.72
N ALA A 525 18.73 -42.36 -9.49
CA ALA A 525 19.08 -43.07 -10.68
C ALA A 525 19.45 -44.57 -10.49
N ARG A 526 19.95 -44.91 -9.29
CA ARG A 526 20.21 -46.31 -8.88
C ARG A 526 18.99 -47.00 -8.30
N GLY A 527 17.84 -46.34 -8.21
CA GLY A 527 16.62 -46.90 -7.62
C GLY A 527 16.65 -46.98 -6.07
N GLU A 528 17.53 -46.24 -5.43
CA GLU A 528 17.62 -46.21 -3.94
C GLU A 528 16.60 -45.28 -3.32
N LEU A 529 15.97 -44.40 -4.12
CA LEU A 529 14.91 -43.48 -3.68
C LEU A 529 13.63 -43.78 -4.49
N GLU A 530 12.59 -44.25 -3.80
CA GLU A 530 11.34 -44.63 -4.44
C GLU A 530 10.48 -43.45 -4.89
N LEU A 531 10.46 -42.38 -4.09
CA LEU A 531 9.60 -41.22 -4.33
C LEU A 531 10.41 -40.03 -4.81
N HIS A 532 10.45 -39.88 -6.14
CA HIS A 532 11.06 -38.73 -6.82
C HIS A 532 10.43 -38.52 -8.19
N LYS A 533 10.62 -37.34 -8.78
CA LYS A 533 10.15 -37.01 -10.14
C LYS A 533 11.20 -36.15 -10.83
N THR A 534 11.64 -36.53 -12.03
CA THR A 534 12.56 -35.72 -12.81
C THR A 534 11.81 -34.95 -13.89
N VAL A 535 12.04 -33.66 -13.98
CA VAL A 535 11.45 -32.71 -14.96
C VAL A 535 12.59 -31.93 -15.64
N ARG A 536 12.31 -31.23 -16.74
CA ARG A 536 13.25 -30.27 -17.30
C ARG A 536 13.19 -28.99 -16.48
N ALA A 537 14.34 -28.44 -16.10
CA ALA A 537 14.41 -27.20 -15.32
C ALA A 537 13.71 -26.04 -16.02
N CYS A 538 13.87 -25.91 -17.35
CA CYS A 538 13.19 -24.90 -18.15
C CYS A 538 11.65 -25.01 -18.12
N ASP A 539 11.10 -26.23 -18.07
CA ASP A 539 9.65 -26.41 -18.05
C ASP A 539 9.06 -26.00 -16.70
N LEU A 540 9.73 -26.35 -15.61
CA LEU A 540 9.34 -25.89 -14.27
C LEU A 540 9.47 -24.37 -14.17
N TRP A 541 10.55 -23.78 -14.69
CA TRP A 541 10.75 -22.34 -14.70
C TRP A 541 9.64 -21.60 -15.47
N ARG A 542 9.27 -22.11 -16.66
CA ARG A 542 8.12 -21.58 -17.42
C ARG A 542 6.84 -21.65 -16.62
N LYS A 543 6.58 -22.77 -15.94
CA LYS A 543 5.39 -22.92 -15.08
C LYS A 543 5.42 -21.90 -13.94
N MET A 544 6.57 -21.68 -13.28
CA MET A 544 6.74 -20.68 -12.25
C MET A 544 6.39 -19.27 -12.76
N LEU A 545 6.97 -18.85 -13.89
CA LEU A 545 6.71 -17.53 -14.48
C LEU A 545 5.27 -17.39 -14.97
N SER A 546 4.70 -18.48 -15.52
CA SER A 546 3.30 -18.51 -15.97
C SER A 546 2.34 -18.26 -14.79
N MET A 547 2.54 -18.94 -13.67
CA MET A 547 1.71 -18.78 -12.49
C MET A 547 1.91 -17.41 -11.87
N LEU A 548 3.13 -16.90 -11.83
CA LEU A 548 3.44 -15.55 -11.37
C LEU A 548 2.72 -14.48 -12.21
N PHE A 549 2.68 -14.67 -13.53
CA PHE A 549 1.96 -13.77 -14.43
C PHE A 549 0.44 -13.86 -14.24
N GLU A 550 -0.10 -15.08 -14.18
CA GLU A 550 -1.55 -15.33 -14.08
C GLU A 550 -2.13 -14.87 -12.73
N THR A 551 -1.43 -15.17 -11.64
CA THR A 551 -1.98 -15.01 -10.29
C THR A 551 -1.23 -13.97 -9.42
N GLY A 552 -0.12 -13.44 -9.89
CA GLY A 552 0.81 -12.60 -9.12
C GLY A 552 1.65 -13.39 -8.10
N HIS A 553 1.57 -14.72 -8.09
CA HIS A 553 2.24 -15.63 -7.16
C HIS A 553 2.60 -16.97 -7.81
N PRO A 554 3.52 -17.75 -7.23
CA PRO A 554 4.45 -17.40 -6.14
C PRO A 554 5.53 -16.42 -6.57
N TRP A 555 6.01 -15.55 -5.66
CA TRP A 555 7.14 -14.66 -5.94
C TRP A 555 8.44 -15.44 -6.13
N ILE A 556 9.44 -14.81 -6.73
CA ILE A 556 10.76 -15.42 -6.97
C ILE A 556 11.77 -14.86 -5.96
N THR A 557 12.35 -15.74 -5.16
CA THR A 557 13.39 -15.43 -4.18
C THR A 557 14.55 -16.41 -4.29
N PHE A 558 15.79 -15.97 -3.99
CA PHE A 558 17.01 -16.72 -4.28
C PHE A 558 17.72 -17.18 -3.01
N LYS A 559 17.66 -18.48 -2.74
CA LYS A 559 18.20 -19.13 -1.52
C LYS A 559 19.66 -18.81 -1.28
N ASP A 560 20.51 -19.01 -2.28
CA ASP A 560 21.97 -18.93 -2.12
C ASP A 560 22.42 -17.48 -1.89
N ALA A 561 21.87 -16.52 -2.61
CA ALA A 561 22.15 -15.10 -2.37
C ALA A 561 21.76 -14.67 -0.95
N CYS A 562 20.65 -15.18 -0.40
CA CYS A 562 20.24 -14.91 0.98
C CYS A 562 21.22 -15.51 1.99
N ASN A 563 21.71 -16.71 1.76
CA ASN A 563 22.55 -17.47 2.69
C ASN A 563 24.04 -17.13 2.60
N VAL A 564 24.62 -17.12 1.38
CA VAL A 564 26.03 -16.79 1.15
C VAL A 564 26.34 -15.37 1.65
N ARG A 565 25.37 -14.47 1.53
CA ARG A 565 25.50 -13.07 1.95
C ARG A 565 24.91 -12.78 3.33
N SER A 566 24.56 -13.82 4.11
CA SER A 566 24.07 -13.63 5.49
C SER A 566 25.22 -13.41 6.45
N PRO A 567 25.20 -12.35 7.28
CA PRO A 567 26.20 -12.18 8.32
C PRO A 567 26.14 -13.25 9.42
N GLN A 568 25.07 -14.05 9.47
CA GLN A 568 24.77 -15.02 10.52
C GLN A 568 24.95 -16.49 10.08
N GLN A 569 25.75 -16.77 9.04
CA GLN A 569 26.00 -18.12 8.52
C GLN A 569 26.43 -19.15 9.59
N HIS A 570 27.10 -18.70 10.65
CA HIS A 570 27.64 -19.55 11.72
C HIS A 570 26.59 -20.05 12.72
N VAL A 571 25.38 -19.51 12.72
CA VAL A 571 24.33 -19.89 13.67
C VAL A 571 23.14 -20.61 13.02
N GLY A 572 23.00 -20.51 11.70
CA GLY A 572 21.91 -21.20 11.01
C GLY A 572 21.73 -20.75 9.56
N VAL A 573 20.72 -21.32 8.92
CA VAL A 573 20.37 -21.11 7.52
C VAL A 573 19.13 -20.24 7.42
N VAL A 574 19.13 -19.36 6.41
CA VAL A 574 17.95 -18.59 6.03
C VAL A 574 17.08 -19.47 5.13
N HIS A 575 15.90 -19.87 5.61
CA HIS A 575 15.01 -20.81 4.94
C HIS A 575 13.86 -20.13 4.20
N SER A 576 13.58 -18.88 4.52
CA SER A 576 12.50 -18.10 3.93
C SER A 576 12.75 -16.61 4.11
N SER A 577 11.84 -15.82 3.57
CA SER A 577 11.70 -14.42 3.94
C SER A 577 10.37 -14.20 4.66
N ASN A 578 10.06 -12.94 4.99
CA ASN A 578 8.81 -12.56 5.62
C ASN A 578 7.67 -12.39 4.59
N LEU A 579 6.57 -11.77 5.02
CA LEU A 579 5.41 -11.46 4.18
C LEU A 579 5.75 -10.60 2.95
N CYS A 580 6.72 -9.70 3.07
CA CYS A 580 7.03 -8.68 2.04
C CYS A 580 8.42 -8.85 1.42
N THR A 581 9.10 -9.96 1.68
CA THR A 581 10.36 -10.43 1.09
C THR A 581 11.63 -9.60 1.40
N GLU A 582 11.59 -8.66 2.35
CA GLU A 582 12.76 -7.86 2.73
C GLU A 582 13.60 -8.47 3.86
N ILE A 583 13.08 -9.42 4.63
CA ILE A 583 13.75 -10.00 5.80
C ILE A 583 14.40 -11.32 5.45
N THR A 584 15.68 -11.45 5.71
CA THR A 584 16.46 -12.68 5.47
C THR A 584 17.23 -13.05 6.72
N LEU A 585 16.57 -13.78 7.63
CA LEU A 585 17.08 -14.18 8.92
C LEU A 585 17.03 -15.71 9.05
N ASN A 586 17.96 -16.28 9.82
CA ASN A 586 17.99 -17.73 10.08
C ASN A 586 16.83 -18.17 10.96
N THR A 587 16.29 -19.34 10.64
CA THR A 587 15.20 -20.00 11.39
C THR A 587 15.48 -21.47 11.57
N ASN A 588 14.86 -22.07 12.58
CA ASN A 588 14.82 -23.52 12.78
C ASN A 588 13.60 -23.90 13.65
N ALA A 589 13.45 -25.16 13.98
CA ALA A 589 12.30 -25.63 14.77
C ALA A 589 12.15 -24.96 16.15
N SER A 590 13.25 -24.44 16.72
CA SER A 590 13.27 -23.80 18.06
C SER A 590 13.40 -22.28 18.02
N GLU A 591 13.64 -21.67 16.86
CA GLU A 591 13.85 -20.22 16.69
C GLU A 591 12.90 -19.65 15.63
N ILE A 592 12.06 -18.72 16.05
CA ILE A 592 11.28 -17.85 15.16
C ILE A 592 12.05 -16.54 15.03
N ALA A 593 12.46 -16.20 13.82
CA ALA A 593 13.13 -14.94 13.58
C ALA A 593 12.15 -13.77 13.66
N VAL A 594 12.61 -12.65 14.23
CA VAL A 594 11.81 -11.44 14.45
C VAL A 594 12.57 -10.24 13.93
N CYS A 595 11.89 -9.33 13.23
CA CYS A 595 12.50 -8.07 12.82
C CYS A 595 11.55 -6.90 13.06
N ASN A 596 12.12 -5.78 13.52
CA ASN A 596 11.42 -4.50 13.59
C ASN A 596 11.92 -3.58 12.48
N LEU A 597 11.00 -2.80 11.94
CA LEU A 597 11.25 -1.99 10.76
C LEU A 597 11.00 -0.50 11.01
N GLY A 598 11.72 0.30 10.26
CA GLY A 598 11.51 1.73 10.11
C GLY A 598 12.21 2.21 8.86
N SER A 599 11.84 3.37 8.35
CA SER A 599 12.36 3.86 7.08
C SER A 599 12.71 5.35 7.14
N VAL A 600 13.88 5.68 6.63
CA VAL A 600 14.37 7.06 6.47
C VAL A 600 13.69 7.68 5.25
N ASN A 601 13.23 8.91 5.37
CA ASN A 601 12.70 9.69 4.27
C ASN A 601 13.83 10.36 3.49
N LEU A 602 14.23 9.80 2.36
CA LEU A 602 15.33 10.31 1.54
C LEU A 602 15.08 11.74 1.03
N ALA A 603 13.82 12.10 0.76
CA ALA A 603 13.46 13.43 0.27
C ALA A 603 13.75 14.55 1.28
N GLN A 604 13.84 14.24 2.58
CA GLN A 604 14.18 15.17 3.66
C GLN A 604 15.70 15.24 3.93
N HIS A 605 16.49 14.39 3.26
CA HIS A 605 17.93 14.27 3.49
C HIS A 605 18.77 14.75 2.30
N LEU A 606 18.27 15.77 1.60
CA LEU A 606 18.97 16.48 0.55
C LEU A 606 19.25 17.92 1.00
N SER A 607 20.45 18.42 0.71
CA SER A 607 20.85 19.79 1.01
C SER A 607 21.58 20.43 -0.18
N PRO A 608 21.58 21.77 -0.30
CA PRO A 608 22.36 22.47 -1.33
C PRO A 608 23.85 22.19 -1.21
N GLY A 609 24.50 21.88 -2.34
CA GLY A 609 25.95 21.69 -2.46
C GLY A 609 26.53 22.43 -3.67
N ALA A 610 27.81 22.26 -3.95
CA ALA A 610 28.50 22.97 -5.01
C ALA A 610 27.95 22.68 -6.43
N GLY A 611 27.38 21.50 -6.64
CA GLY A 611 26.83 21.04 -7.93
C GLY A 611 25.29 20.98 -7.98
N GLY A 612 24.58 21.52 -7.01
CA GLY A 612 23.13 21.38 -6.85
C GLY A 612 22.76 20.68 -5.54
N LEU A 613 21.57 20.09 -5.49
CA LEU A 613 21.16 19.27 -4.33
C LEU A 613 22.00 18.00 -4.26
N GLN A 614 22.38 17.62 -3.04
CA GLN A 614 23.15 16.43 -2.74
C GLN A 614 22.68 15.81 -1.42
N ILE A 615 23.10 14.57 -1.13
CA ILE A 615 22.80 13.91 0.13
C ILE A 615 23.38 14.70 1.29
N ASP A 616 22.57 15.02 2.28
CA ASP A 616 22.96 15.65 3.53
C ASP A 616 23.49 14.58 4.51
N HIS A 617 24.78 14.27 4.41
CA HIS A 617 25.41 13.25 5.24
C HIS A 617 25.35 13.55 6.74
N VAL A 618 25.34 14.83 7.15
CA VAL A 618 25.31 15.25 8.56
C VAL A 618 23.92 14.97 9.14
N LYS A 619 22.88 15.44 8.46
CA LYS A 619 21.49 15.18 8.85
C LYS A 619 21.19 13.67 8.80
N LEU A 620 21.60 12.98 7.73
CA LEU A 620 21.40 11.55 7.57
C LEU A 620 22.05 10.75 8.71
N LYS A 621 23.28 11.07 9.10
CA LYS A 621 23.96 10.43 10.24
C LYS A 621 23.14 10.58 11.51
N LYS A 622 22.66 11.79 11.83
CA LYS A 622 21.85 12.05 13.02
C LYS A 622 20.58 11.22 13.00
N THR A 623 19.83 11.27 11.90
CA THR A 623 18.57 10.52 11.74
C THR A 623 18.78 9.02 11.87
N VAL A 624 19.78 8.47 11.17
CA VAL A 624 20.08 7.03 11.19
C VAL A 624 20.53 6.57 12.57
N SER A 625 21.38 7.32 13.27
CA SER A 625 21.82 6.96 14.62
C SER A 625 20.64 6.92 15.60
N THR A 626 19.75 7.89 15.56
CA THR A 626 18.53 7.92 16.38
C THR A 626 17.57 6.77 16.00
N ALA A 627 17.38 6.53 14.71
CA ALA A 627 16.54 5.44 14.21
C ALA A 627 17.06 4.06 14.64
N MET A 628 18.36 3.81 14.53
CA MET A 628 18.96 2.55 14.97
C MET A 628 18.81 2.32 16.47
N ARG A 629 18.93 3.38 17.28
CA ARG A 629 18.64 3.30 18.73
C ARG A 629 17.19 2.96 19.01
N MET A 630 16.26 3.61 18.33
CA MET A 630 14.81 3.28 18.46
C MET A 630 14.53 1.82 18.09
N LEU A 631 15.10 1.34 16.98
CA LEU A 631 14.92 -0.04 16.53
C LEU A 631 15.56 -1.06 17.49
N ASP A 632 16.74 -0.79 18.05
CA ASP A 632 17.37 -1.64 19.08
C ASP A 632 16.54 -1.66 20.38
N ASN A 633 15.99 -0.51 20.80
CA ASN A 633 15.13 -0.43 21.98
C ASN A 633 13.87 -1.28 21.87
N VAL A 634 13.28 -1.36 20.66
CA VAL A 634 12.11 -2.22 20.42
C VAL A 634 12.35 -3.66 20.87
N ILE A 635 13.53 -4.20 20.62
CA ILE A 635 13.86 -5.60 20.95
C ILE A 635 13.67 -5.89 22.46
N ASP A 636 14.03 -4.93 23.30
CA ASP A 636 14.00 -5.09 24.76
C ASP A 636 12.60 -4.83 25.37
N ILE A 637 11.81 -3.95 24.74
CA ILE A 637 10.49 -3.54 25.25
C ILE A 637 9.32 -4.24 24.57
N ASN A 638 9.56 -4.98 23.49
CA ASN A 638 8.52 -5.66 22.73
C ASN A 638 7.79 -6.72 23.55
N TYR A 639 6.46 -6.75 23.44
CA TYR A 639 5.67 -7.88 23.96
C TYR A 639 5.76 -9.05 22.98
N TYR A 640 6.26 -10.17 23.46
CA TYR A 640 6.39 -11.40 22.68
C TYR A 640 5.28 -12.39 23.04
N ALA A 641 4.36 -12.65 22.11
CA ALA A 641 3.30 -13.65 22.28
C ALA A 641 3.84 -15.08 22.24
N VAL A 642 5.02 -15.30 21.66
CA VAL A 642 5.64 -16.61 21.48
C VAL A 642 7.08 -16.59 22.01
N LYS A 643 7.41 -17.58 22.86
CA LYS A 643 8.73 -17.67 23.53
C LYS A 643 9.86 -17.85 22.52
N LYS A 644 9.71 -18.69 21.50
CA LYS A 644 10.72 -18.93 20.45
C LYS A 644 11.13 -17.63 19.75
N ALA A 645 10.16 -16.73 19.52
CA ALA A 645 10.39 -15.42 18.91
C ALA A 645 11.18 -14.49 19.85
N ARG A 646 10.84 -14.49 21.15
CA ARG A 646 11.56 -13.70 22.16
C ARG A 646 13.02 -14.13 22.28
N ASP A 647 13.24 -15.43 22.44
CA ASP A 647 14.58 -15.97 22.69
C ASP A 647 15.50 -15.72 21.48
N SER A 648 15.00 -15.93 20.25
CA SER A 648 15.73 -15.64 19.03
C SER A 648 16.05 -14.14 18.89
N ASN A 649 15.06 -13.27 19.10
CA ASN A 649 15.23 -11.82 18.92
C ASN A 649 16.23 -11.22 19.92
N LEU A 650 16.17 -11.64 21.19
CA LEU A 650 17.13 -11.20 22.21
C LEU A 650 18.55 -11.74 21.96
N ARG A 651 18.68 -12.94 21.39
CA ARG A 651 19.97 -13.58 21.09
C ARG A 651 20.68 -12.88 19.91
N HIS A 652 19.95 -12.58 18.83
CA HIS A 652 20.52 -12.09 17.57
C HIS A 652 20.36 -10.60 17.36
N ARG A 653 19.35 -9.99 17.94
CA ARG A 653 19.06 -8.54 17.87
C ARG A 653 19.02 -7.96 16.44
N PRO A 654 18.36 -8.60 15.46
CA PRO A 654 18.26 -8.03 14.13
C PRO A 654 17.27 -6.86 14.09
N VAL A 655 17.59 -5.87 13.29
CA VAL A 655 16.70 -4.75 12.94
C VAL A 655 16.68 -4.53 11.43
N GLY A 656 15.70 -3.81 10.91
CA GLY A 656 15.56 -3.54 9.49
C GLY A 656 15.31 -2.05 9.22
N LEU A 657 16.37 -1.27 9.12
CA LEU A 657 16.30 0.10 8.66
C LEU A 657 16.19 0.13 7.14
N GLY A 658 15.16 0.77 6.62
CA GLY A 658 14.94 0.98 5.19
C GLY A 658 14.89 2.44 4.81
N VAL A 659 14.40 2.68 3.60
CA VAL A 659 14.22 4.02 3.01
C VAL A 659 12.84 4.16 2.39
N MET A 660 12.36 5.40 2.21
CA MET A 660 11.17 5.78 1.46
C MET A 660 11.39 7.16 0.83
N GLY A 661 10.52 7.57 -0.08
CA GLY A 661 10.68 8.84 -0.79
C GLY A 661 11.86 8.84 -1.77
N PHE A 662 12.25 7.67 -2.28
CA PHE A 662 13.32 7.57 -3.28
C PHE A 662 12.93 8.31 -4.57
N GLN A 663 11.70 8.13 -5.05
CA GLN A 663 11.22 8.83 -6.23
C GLN A 663 11.11 10.34 -6.01
N ASP A 664 10.67 10.77 -4.82
CA ASP A 664 10.61 12.20 -4.47
C ASP A 664 12.00 12.85 -4.49
N SER A 665 13.02 12.15 -4.00
CA SER A 665 14.40 12.63 -4.10
C SER A 665 14.88 12.72 -5.54
N LEU A 666 14.51 11.78 -6.41
CA LEU A 666 14.83 11.85 -7.84
C LEU A 666 14.18 13.07 -8.50
N TYR A 667 12.94 13.39 -8.16
CA TYR A 667 12.27 14.60 -8.65
C TYR A 667 12.99 15.89 -8.21
N GLN A 668 13.40 15.94 -6.94
CA GLN A 668 14.16 17.07 -6.40
C GLN A 668 15.52 17.23 -7.10
N LEU A 669 16.20 16.10 -7.37
CA LEU A 669 17.48 16.04 -8.07
C LEU A 669 17.34 16.19 -9.60
N ARG A 670 16.14 16.24 -10.15
CA ARG A 670 15.86 16.29 -11.59
C ARG A 670 16.39 15.08 -12.36
N ILE A 671 16.34 13.90 -11.76
CA ILE A 671 16.85 12.64 -12.31
C ILE A 671 15.68 11.75 -12.74
N PRO A 672 15.55 11.38 -14.03
CA PRO A 672 14.57 10.39 -14.46
C PRO A 672 14.88 9.01 -13.85
N TYR A 673 13.85 8.27 -13.41
CA TYR A 673 14.04 6.94 -12.82
C TYR A 673 14.73 5.97 -13.79
N ALA A 674 14.32 5.96 -15.05
CA ALA A 674 14.92 5.14 -16.11
C ALA A 674 16.22 5.76 -16.62
N SER A 675 17.25 5.83 -15.78
CA SER A 675 18.56 6.41 -16.13
C SER A 675 19.70 5.84 -15.30
N HIS A 676 20.93 5.88 -15.84
CA HIS A 676 22.13 5.54 -15.09
C HIS A 676 22.33 6.45 -13.87
N ALA A 677 21.95 7.72 -13.96
CA ALA A 677 22.04 8.65 -12.84
C ALA A 677 21.14 8.21 -11.66
N ALA A 678 19.94 7.66 -11.94
CA ALA A 678 19.09 7.10 -10.89
C ALA A 678 19.68 5.84 -10.26
N VAL A 679 20.31 4.98 -11.07
CA VAL A 679 21.04 3.80 -10.59
C VAL A 679 22.23 4.22 -9.71
N ASP A 680 22.99 5.23 -10.10
CA ASP A 680 24.09 5.78 -9.28
C ASP A 680 23.58 6.43 -8.00
N TYR A 681 22.47 7.15 -8.05
CA TYR A 681 21.84 7.71 -6.85
C TYR A 681 21.33 6.61 -5.90
N ALA A 682 20.73 5.53 -6.45
CA ALA A 682 20.33 4.36 -5.66
C ALA A 682 21.52 3.74 -4.92
N ASP A 683 22.66 3.63 -5.59
CA ASP A 683 23.92 3.16 -5.02
C ASP A 683 24.39 4.07 -3.87
N ARG A 684 24.58 5.38 -4.15
CA ARG A 684 25.18 6.33 -3.20
C ARG A 684 24.30 6.61 -2.01
N SER A 685 22.98 6.73 -2.21
CA SER A 685 22.05 6.93 -1.10
C SER A 685 22.00 5.71 -0.18
N MET A 686 22.04 4.51 -0.74
CA MET A 686 22.03 3.30 0.07
C MET A 686 23.38 3.02 0.74
N GLU A 687 24.51 3.33 0.07
CA GLU A 687 25.83 3.33 0.70
C GLU A 687 25.84 4.19 1.97
N ALA A 688 25.33 5.42 1.87
CA ALA A 688 25.30 6.35 2.99
C ALA A 688 24.42 5.85 4.14
N VAL A 689 23.22 5.36 3.85
CA VAL A 689 22.31 4.82 4.87
C VAL A 689 22.92 3.60 5.57
N CYS A 690 23.42 2.63 4.80
CA CYS A 690 24.03 1.40 5.35
C CYS A 690 25.28 1.69 6.17
N TYR A 691 26.15 2.55 5.68
CA TYR A 691 27.36 2.96 6.40
C TYR A 691 27.01 3.55 7.78
N GLN A 692 26.05 4.48 7.83
CA GLN A 692 25.64 5.09 9.10
C GLN A 692 24.89 4.10 10.00
N ALA A 693 24.09 3.17 9.44
CA ALA A 693 23.41 2.15 10.22
C ALA A 693 24.39 1.19 10.91
N TYR A 694 25.38 0.71 10.15
CA TYR A 694 26.43 -0.17 10.71
C TYR A 694 27.29 0.58 11.72
N TRP A 695 27.63 1.83 11.45
CA TRP A 695 28.36 2.68 12.39
C TRP A 695 27.58 2.85 13.69
N ALA A 696 26.28 3.19 13.62
CA ALA A 696 25.42 3.35 14.79
C ALA A 696 25.29 2.04 15.60
N SER A 697 25.23 0.87 14.92
CA SER A 697 25.23 -0.41 15.61
C SER A 697 26.53 -0.66 16.38
N THR A 698 27.68 -0.17 15.90
CA THR A 698 28.94 -0.22 16.66
C THR A 698 28.96 0.74 17.86
N GLU A 699 28.31 1.91 17.75
CA GLU A 699 28.14 2.85 18.87
C GLU A 699 27.26 2.23 19.97
N LEU A 700 26.18 1.57 19.58
CA LEU A 700 25.33 0.83 20.51
C LEU A 700 26.06 -0.39 21.12
N ALA A 701 26.93 -1.06 20.36
CA ALA A 701 27.77 -2.15 20.90
C ALA A 701 28.80 -1.63 21.91
N GLU A 702 29.40 -0.47 21.68
CA GLU A 702 30.29 0.19 22.63
C GLU A 702 29.56 0.56 23.93
N GLU A 703 28.33 1.06 23.84
CA GLU A 703 27.49 1.48 24.98
C GLU A 703 26.87 0.30 25.73
N ARG A 704 26.35 -0.72 25.02
CA ARG A 704 25.44 -1.76 25.55
C ARG A 704 25.95 -3.18 25.39
N GLY A 705 27.09 -3.36 24.74
CA GLY A 705 27.65 -4.67 24.41
C GLY A 705 27.16 -5.25 23.09
N ARG A 706 27.91 -6.21 22.58
CA ARG A 706 27.63 -6.95 21.34
C ARG A 706 26.39 -7.83 21.51
N TYR A 707 25.75 -8.17 20.38
CA TYR A 707 24.69 -9.20 20.41
C TYR A 707 25.28 -10.57 20.76
N SER A 708 24.46 -11.46 21.40
CA SER A 708 24.97 -12.67 22.03
C SER A 708 25.63 -13.67 21.07
N SER A 709 25.15 -13.75 19.83
CA SER A 709 25.70 -14.66 18.80
C SER A 709 26.71 -13.97 17.85
N TYR A 710 27.34 -12.89 18.27
CA TYR A 710 28.30 -12.12 17.45
C TYR A 710 29.54 -12.95 17.04
N LYS A 711 30.06 -13.76 17.96
CA LYS A 711 31.30 -14.51 17.74
C LYS A 711 31.16 -15.53 16.62
N GLY A 712 32.02 -15.46 15.61
CA GLY A 712 32.00 -16.29 14.41
C GLY A 712 31.17 -15.71 13.25
N SER A 713 30.44 -14.62 13.45
CA SER A 713 29.70 -13.93 12.40
C SER A 713 30.63 -13.35 11.32
N LEU A 714 30.07 -12.97 10.15
CA LEU A 714 30.85 -12.26 9.14
C LEU A 714 31.42 -10.94 9.69
N TRP A 715 30.67 -10.26 10.57
CA TRP A 715 31.14 -9.06 11.27
C TRP A 715 32.39 -9.33 12.13
N ASP A 716 32.39 -10.42 12.92
CA ASP A 716 33.56 -10.83 13.74
C ASP A 716 34.77 -11.21 12.88
N ARG A 717 34.50 -11.70 11.66
CA ARG A 717 35.53 -12.05 10.67
C ARG A 717 35.99 -10.85 9.82
N GLY A 718 35.44 -9.67 10.02
CA GLY A 718 35.76 -8.45 9.28
C GLY A 718 35.24 -8.44 7.86
N VAL A 719 34.23 -9.25 7.54
CA VAL A 719 33.58 -9.33 6.22
C VAL A 719 32.33 -8.44 6.23
N LEU A 720 32.33 -7.44 5.37
CA LEU A 720 31.23 -6.49 5.22
C LEU A 720 30.25 -6.93 4.12
N PRO A 721 29.03 -6.38 4.05
CA PRO A 721 28.03 -6.79 3.04
C PRO A 721 28.52 -6.72 1.59
N GLN A 722 29.28 -5.68 1.22
CA GLN A 722 29.86 -5.55 -0.13
C GLN A 722 30.91 -6.63 -0.43
N ASP A 723 31.66 -7.10 0.56
CA ASP A 723 32.66 -8.17 0.39
C ASP A 723 31.97 -9.51 0.09
N THR A 724 30.74 -9.70 0.57
CA THR A 724 29.97 -10.93 0.32
C THR A 724 29.57 -11.13 -1.14
N LEU A 725 29.68 -10.09 -1.98
CA LEU A 725 29.50 -10.23 -3.42
C LEU A 725 30.58 -11.09 -4.06
N ASP A 726 31.81 -11.02 -3.55
CA ASP A 726 32.91 -11.87 -4.02
C ASP A 726 32.68 -13.31 -3.60
N MET A 727 32.20 -13.55 -2.38
CA MET A 727 31.79 -14.88 -1.91
C MET A 727 30.68 -15.47 -2.80
N LEU A 728 29.67 -14.67 -3.18
CA LEU A 728 28.59 -15.10 -4.07
C LEU A 728 29.10 -15.37 -5.48
N ALA A 729 29.97 -14.51 -6.01
CA ALA A 729 30.58 -14.70 -7.33
C ALA A 729 31.40 -16.00 -7.38
N GLU A 730 32.18 -16.31 -6.34
CA GLU A 730 32.94 -17.56 -6.22
C GLU A 730 31.99 -18.78 -6.26
N GLN A 731 30.90 -18.77 -5.44
CA GLN A 731 29.91 -19.85 -5.43
C GLN A 731 29.15 -20.04 -6.76
N ARG A 732 29.09 -18.99 -7.57
CA ARG A 732 28.42 -18.98 -8.86
C ARG A 732 29.36 -19.14 -10.04
N GLY A 733 30.67 -19.45 -9.81
CA GLY A 733 31.66 -19.56 -10.87
C GLY A 733 31.88 -18.27 -11.66
N GLY A 734 31.75 -17.12 -11.02
CA GLY A 734 31.96 -15.79 -11.58
C GLY A 734 30.72 -15.10 -12.13
N HIS A 735 29.54 -15.70 -12.03
CA HIS A 735 28.27 -15.18 -12.58
C HIS A 735 27.59 -14.11 -11.67
N VAL A 736 28.34 -13.09 -11.24
CA VAL A 736 27.78 -11.92 -10.51
C VAL A 736 28.42 -10.65 -11.06
N GLU A 737 27.64 -9.88 -11.79
CA GLU A 737 28.08 -8.63 -12.42
C GLU A 737 27.41 -7.44 -11.71
N VAL A 738 28.11 -6.84 -10.73
CA VAL A 738 27.65 -5.66 -10.00
C VAL A 738 28.84 -4.71 -9.82
N ASP A 739 28.58 -3.42 -9.91
CA ASP A 739 29.57 -2.38 -9.59
C ASP A 739 30.13 -2.53 -8.17
N ARG A 740 31.45 -2.40 -8.02
CA ARG A 740 32.18 -2.58 -6.75
C ARG A 740 32.67 -1.27 -6.14
N SER A 741 32.38 -0.13 -6.76
CA SER A 741 32.86 1.17 -6.30
C SER A 741 32.29 1.54 -4.94
N THR A 742 33.11 2.21 -4.12
CA THR A 742 32.77 2.75 -2.81
C THR A 742 33.14 4.22 -2.75
N THR A 743 32.45 5.01 -1.93
CA THR A 743 32.76 6.45 -1.74
C THR A 743 33.03 6.83 -0.29
N LEU A 744 32.68 5.96 0.66
CA LEU A 744 32.87 6.18 2.08
C LEU A 744 34.05 5.36 2.62
N ASP A 745 34.56 5.73 3.79
CA ASP A 745 35.70 5.08 4.45
C ASP A 745 35.27 3.78 5.18
N TRP A 746 35.07 2.73 4.39
CA TRP A 746 34.71 1.41 4.91
C TRP A 746 35.80 0.76 5.76
N ASP A 747 37.08 1.14 5.59
CA ASP A 747 38.17 0.63 6.42
C ASP A 747 38.08 1.18 7.85
N ALA A 748 37.72 2.45 8.01
CA ALA A 748 37.42 3.02 9.33
C ALA A 748 36.28 2.28 10.03
N LEU A 749 35.21 1.94 9.31
CA LEU A 749 34.11 1.14 9.86
C LEU A 749 34.58 -0.27 10.24
N ARG A 750 35.37 -0.94 9.39
CA ARG A 750 35.93 -2.28 9.66
C ARG A 750 36.80 -2.27 10.92
N ALA A 751 37.65 -1.27 11.08
CA ALA A 751 38.45 -1.10 12.27
C ALA A 751 37.60 -0.89 13.54
N ARG A 752 36.50 -0.13 13.41
CA ARG A 752 35.56 0.10 14.52
C ARG A 752 34.81 -1.18 14.90
N ILE A 753 34.34 -1.96 13.92
CA ILE A 753 33.69 -3.26 14.15
C ILE A 753 34.66 -4.22 14.86
N ALA A 754 35.91 -4.29 14.41
CA ALA A 754 36.94 -5.12 15.07
C ALA A 754 37.12 -4.76 16.55
N LYS A 755 37.05 -3.47 16.87
CA LYS A 755 37.24 -2.99 18.24
C LYS A 755 36.02 -3.23 19.14
N TYR A 756 34.81 -2.84 18.68
CA TYR A 756 33.62 -2.77 19.51
C TYR A 756 32.62 -3.91 19.18
N GLY A 757 32.68 -4.48 17.99
CA GLY A 757 31.68 -5.40 17.43
C GLY A 757 30.42 -4.69 16.96
N MET A 758 29.37 -5.50 16.81
CA MET A 758 28.03 -5.02 16.41
C MET A 758 27.01 -5.27 17.54
N ARG A 759 26.08 -4.35 17.74
CA ARG A 759 24.91 -4.53 18.63
C ARG A 759 23.86 -5.41 17.99
N ASN A 760 23.70 -5.32 16.68
CA ASN A 760 22.66 -5.95 15.87
C ASN A 760 23.27 -6.92 14.88
N SER A 761 22.69 -8.12 14.73
CA SER A 761 23.16 -9.12 13.76
C SER A 761 22.92 -8.68 12.32
N ASN A 762 21.82 -8.01 12.10
CA ASN A 762 21.41 -7.40 10.84
C ASN A 762 20.86 -6.00 11.12
N CYS A 763 21.07 -5.08 10.21
CA CYS A 763 20.74 -3.67 10.41
C CYS A 763 19.77 -3.11 9.37
N VAL A 764 19.83 -3.60 8.12
CA VAL A 764 19.20 -2.91 6.98
C VAL A 764 18.32 -3.85 6.16
N ALA A 765 17.08 -3.42 5.96
CA ALA A 765 16.10 -4.08 5.09
C ALA A 765 15.14 -3.02 4.53
N ILE A 766 14.85 -3.06 3.23
CA ILE A 766 13.94 -2.11 2.60
C ILE A 766 12.53 -2.70 2.53
N ALA A 767 11.66 -2.20 3.40
CA ALA A 767 10.25 -2.56 3.44
C ALA A 767 9.42 -1.77 2.42
N PRO A 768 8.17 -2.22 2.07
CA PRO A 768 7.33 -1.55 1.08
C PRO A 768 6.80 -0.18 1.51
N THR A 769 6.80 0.17 2.77
CA THR A 769 6.36 1.43 3.41
C THR A 769 4.96 1.95 3.04
N ALA A 770 4.11 1.12 2.50
CA ALA A 770 2.84 1.48 1.86
C ALA A 770 1.88 2.36 2.67
N THR A 771 1.92 2.27 4.00
CA THR A 771 1.06 3.08 4.87
C THR A 771 1.81 4.25 5.48
N ILE A 772 3.04 4.03 5.94
CA ILE A 772 3.83 5.09 6.59
C ILE A 772 4.26 6.17 5.61
N SER A 773 4.48 5.85 4.33
CA SER A 773 4.74 6.84 3.29
C SER A 773 3.53 7.75 3.04
N ASN A 774 2.30 7.21 3.14
CA ASN A 774 1.08 8.03 3.03
C ASN A 774 0.94 9.00 4.20
N ILE A 775 1.37 8.62 5.42
CA ILE A 775 1.31 9.52 6.59
C ILE A 775 2.17 10.77 6.35
N ILE A 776 3.31 10.60 5.71
CA ILE A 776 4.28 11.69 5.51
C ILE A 776 4.26 12.29 4.10
N GLY A 777 3.38 11.83 3.22
CA GLY A 777 3.16 12.42 1.90
C GLY A 777 4.30 12.22 0.91
N VAL A 778 4.93 11.04 0.88
CA VAL A 778 5.97 10.68 -0.10
C VAL A 778 5.63 9.38 -0.85
N ASP A 779 6.29 9.16 -1.98
CA ASP A 779 6.21 7.88 -2.68
C ASP A 779 6.78 6.73 -1.82
N ALA A 780 6.17 5.56 -1.94
CA ALA A 780 6.49 4.43 -1.10
C ALA A 780 7.87 3.84 -1.44
N SER A 781 8.68 3.58 -0.41
CA SER A 781 9.91 2.80 -0.51
C SER A 781 10.85 3.29 -1.63
N ILE A 782 11.18 2.38 -2.55
CA ILE A 782 12.04 2.56 -3.73
C ILE A 782 11.23 2.57 -5.03
N GLU A 783 9.91 2.69 -4.92
CA GLU A 783 8.99 2.60 -6.04
C GLU A 783 9.08 3.82 -6.97
N PRO A 784 8.97 3.63 -8.30
CA PRO A 784 8.60 4.74 -9.18
C PRO A 784 7.14 5.14 -8.93
N SER A 785 6.80 6.39 -9.18
CA SER A 785 5.42 6.87 -9.03
C SER A 785 4.47 6.07 -9.92
N PHE A 786 3.40 5.57 -9.34
CA PHE A 786 2.41 4.75 -10.07
C PHE A 786 1.72 5.55 -11.19
N SER A 787 1.36 6.79 -10.90
CA SER A 787 0.68 7.71 -11.83
C SER A 787 0.85 9.14 -11.33
N ASN A 788 0.84 10.12 -12.24
CA ASN A 788 0.93 11.54 -11.90
C ASN A 788 -0.41 12.14 -11.43
N LEU A 789 -1.53 11.49 -11.75
CA LEU A 789 -2.87 11.80 -11.26
C LEU A 789 -3.64 10.50 -11.09
N SER A 790 -4.06 10.18 -9.90
CA SER A 790 -4.83 8.97 -9.61
C SER A 790 -5.78 9.16 -8.43
N VAL A 791 -6.74 8.23 -8.31
CA VAL A 791 -7.58 8.11 -7.13
C VAL A 791 -7.12 6.88 -6.34
N LYS A 792 -6.68 7.10 -5.12
CA LYS A 792 -6.27 6.05 -4.20
C LYS A 792 -7.42 5.70 -3.27
N SER A 793 -7.93 4.49 -3.38
CA SER A 793 -8.92 3.94 -2.45
C SER A 793 -8.25 3.18 -1.32
N ASN A 794 -8.66 3.45 -0.10
CA ASN A 794 -8.27 2.68 1.08
C ASN A 794 -9.47 2.55 2.06
N LEU A 795 -9.25 1.98 3.25
CA LEU A 795 -10.30 1.82 4.27
C LEU A 795 -10.88 3.16 4.77
N SER A 796 -10.15 4.25 4.62
CA SER A 796 -10.57 5.60 5.02
C SER A 796 -11.32 6.35 3.91
N GLY A 797 -11.40 5.80 2.69
CA GLY A 797 -12.10 6.40 1.56
C GLY A 797 -11.27 6.50 0.28
N GLU A 798 -11.71 7.38 -0.61
CA GLU A 798 -11.03 7.67 -1.88
C GLU A 798 -10.33 9.02 -1.80
N PHE A 799 -9.09 9.07 -2.27
CA PHE A 799 -8.23 10.24 -2.21
C PHE A 799 -7.66 10.54 -3.59
N THR A 800 -7.87 11.74 -4.07
CA THR A 800 -7.19 12.24 -5.27
C THR A 800 -5.74 12.56 -4.92
N ILE A 801 -4.82 11.95 -5.66
CA ILE A 801 -3.38 12.16 -5.55
C ILE A 801 -2.86 12.76 -6.85
N ILE A 802 -2.17 13.87 -6.73
CA ILE A 802 -1.50 14.54 -7.83
C ILE A 802 -0.02 14.72 -7.48
N ASN A 803 0.84 14.52 -8.46
CA ASN A 803 2.26 14.76 -8.32
C ASN A 803 2.56 16.27 -8.21
N GLU A 804 2.85 16.74 -7.00
CA GLU A 804 3.12 18.16 -6.73
C GLU A 804 4.33 18.70 -7.50
N TYR A 805 5.35 17.86 -7.71
CA TYR A 805 6.56 18.23 -8.45
C TYR A 805 6.24 18.53 -9.90
N LEU A 806 5.44 17.67 -10.54
CA LEU A 806 4.95 17.86 -11.91
C LEU A 806 4.14 19.14 -12.03
N VAL A 807 3.17 19.35 -11.16
CA VAL A 807 2.30 20.54 -11.19
C VAL A 807 3.11 21.82 -11.08
N ARG A 808 4.10 21.84 -10.16
CA ARG A 808 5.02 22.97 -10.01
C ARG A 808 5.79 23.28 -11.27
N ASP A 809 6.28 22.27 -11.97
CA ASP A 809 7.02 22.45 -13.22
C ASP A 809 6.11 22.87 -14.38
N LEU A 810 4.92 22.28 -14.50
CA LEU A 810 3.94 22.68 -15.51
C LEU A 810 3.44 24.11 -15.30
N LYS A 811 3.27 24.57 -14.04
CA LYS A 811 2.95 25.96 -13.73
C LYS A 811 4.04 26.94 -14.18
N LYS A 812 5.32 26.62 -13.93
CA LYS A 812 6.44 27.44 -14.41
C LYS A 812 6.45 27.62 -15.92
N LEU A 813 5.94 26.61 -16.65
CA LEU A 813 5.83 26.65 -18.11
C LEU A 813 4.49 27.21 -18.61
N GLY A 814 3.55 27.57 -17.73
CA GLY A 814 2.20 28.00 -18.09
C GLY A 814 1.34 26.91 -18.73
N LEU A 815 1.65 25.62 -18.45
CA LEU A 815 0.99 24.45 -19.00
C LEU A 815 -0.02 23.78 -18.05
N TRP A 816 -0.12 24.25 -16.80
CA TRP A 816 -1.09 23.71 -15.84
C TRP A 816 -2.43 24.42 -16.00
N ASP A 817 -3.40 23.75 -16.57
CA ASP A 817 -4.75 24.22 -16.85
C ASP A 817 -5.76 23.05 -16.82
N ASP A 818 -7.05 23.34 -16.95
CA ASP A 818 -8.11 22.31 -16.93
C ASP A 818 -7.94 21.28 -18.06
N VAL A 819 -7.35 21.67 -19.20
CA VAL A 819 -7.06 20.75 -20.32
C VAL A 819 -5.98 19.75 -19.91
N MET A 820 -4.94 20.21 -19.19
CA MET A 820 -3.89 19.32 -18.69
C MET A 820 -4.46 18.30 -17.69
N VAL A 821 -5.34 18.72 -16.79
CA VAL A 821 -6.01 17.82 -15.86
C VAL A 821 -6.86 16.78 -16.60
N MET A 822 -7.59 17.19 -17.64
CA MET A 822 -8.37 16.26 -18.47
C MET A 822 -7.47 15.28 -19.24
N ASP A 823 -6.36 15.77 -19.81
CA ASP A 823 -5.38 14.93 -20.49
C ASP A 823 -4.76 13.90 -19.54
N LEU A 824 -4.36 14.30 -18.34
CA LEU A 824 -3.85 13.38 -17.31
C LEU A 824 -4.89 12.32 -16.93
N LYS A 825 -6.15 12.70 -16.78
CA LYS A 825 -7.23 11.73 -16.53
C LYS A 825 -7.44 10.78 -17.71
N HIS A 826 -7.36 11.29 -18.93
CA HIS A 826 -7.56 10.50 -20.15
C HIS A 826 -6.42 9.49 -20.38
N PHE A 827 -5.20 9.84 -20.01
CA PHE A 827 -4.01 9.00 -20.18
C PHE A 827 -3.55 8.35 -18.88
N ASP A 828 -4.43 8.17 -17.89
CA ASP A 828 -4.15 7.52 -16.61
C ASP A 828 -2.92 8.07 -15.88
N GLY A 829 -2.73 9.39 -15.98
CA GLY A 829 -1.62 10.13 -15.38
C GLY A 829 -0.31 10.08 -16.15
N SER A 830 -0.27 9.46 -17.33
CA SER A 830 0.90 9.46 -18.22
C SER A 830 1.02 10.75 -19.01
N LEU A 831 2.24 11.27 -19.12
CA LEU A 831 2.56 12.44 -19.96
C LEU A 831 2.93 12.07 -21.40
N ARG A 832 3.17 10.81 -21.68
CA ARG A 832 3.81 10.32 -22.91
C ARG A 832 3.12 10.79 -24.19
N ARG A 833 1.77 10.84 -24.16
CA ARG A 833 0.93 11.22 -25.31
C ARG A 833 0.45 12.67 -25.29
N ILE A 834 0.93 13.49 -24.35
CA ILE A 834 0.53 14.89 -24.26
C ILE A 834 1.57 15.74 -24.99
N ASP A 835 1.30 16.09 -26.23
CA ASP A 835 2.27 16.70 -27.15
C ASP A 835 2.84 18.04 -26.68
N ARG A 836 2.07 18.82 -25.92
CA ARG A 836 2.49 20.14 -25.42
C ARG A 836 3.48 20.07 -24.23
N VAL A 837 3.68 18.88 -23.65
CA VAL A 837 4.63 18.67 -22.54
C VAL A 837 6.04 18.43 -23.12
N PRO A 838 7.07 19.15 -22.66
CA PRO A 838 8.46 18.93 -23.08
C PRO A 838 8.93 17.51 -22.79
N GLU A 839 9.78 16.96 -23.66
CA GLU A 839 10.28 15.60 -23.56
C GLU A 839 11.06 15.35 -22.25
N GLU A 840 11.80 16.35 -21.77
CA GLU A 840 12.51 16.30 -20.48
C GLU A 840 11.55 15.99 -19.33
N LEU A 841 10.37 16.62 -19.30
CA LEU A 841 9.37 16.36 -18.26
C LEU A 841 8.69 15.00 -18.44
N LYS A 842 8.48 14.53 -19.67
CA LYS A 842 7.96 13.19 -19.93
C LYS A 842 8.87 12.10 -19.39
N LEU A 843 10.18 12.28 -19.53
CA LEU A 843 11.18 11.37 -18.98
C LEU A 843 11.24 11.44 -17.46
N LEU A 844 11.27 12.65 -16.89
CA LEU A 844 11.36 12.86 -15.46
C LEU A 844 10.15 12.32 -14.69
N TYR A 845 8.96 12.52 -15.24
CA TYR A 845 7.68 12.14 -14.62
C TYR A 845 7.07 10.87 -15.23
N GLY A 846 7.92 10.00 -15.82
CA GLY A 846 7.50 8.69 -16.31
C GLY A 846 6.87 7.86 -15.19
N THR A 847 5.73 7.23 -15.47
CA THR A 847 5.01 6.38 -14.52
C THR A 847 5.67 5.00 -14.36
N ALA A 848 5.32 4.27 -13.32
CA ALA A 848 5.92 2.97 -13.00
C ALA A 848 5.88 1.96 -14.16
N PHE A 849 4.80 1.95 -14.95
CA PHE A 849 4.67 1.08 -16.12
C PHE A 849 5.39 1.59 -17.38
N GLU A 850 5.92 2.80 -17.35
CA GLU A 850 6.74 3.38 -18.42
C GLU A 850 8.23 3.18 -18.17
N VAL A 851 8.61 2.78 -16.95
CA VAL A 851 9.96 2.39 -16.57
C VAL A 851 10.19 0.93 -16.96
N GLU A 852 11.15 0.67 -17.84
CA GLU A 852 11.51 -0.69 -18.21
C GLU A 852 12.03 -1.48 -16.99
N PRO A 853 11.63 -2.76 -16.80
CA PRO A 853 11.98 -3.56 -15.62
C PRO A 853 13.48 -3.67 -15.33
N MET A 854 14.32 -3.60 -16.37
CA MET A 854 15.78 -3.63 -16.19
C MET A 854 16.29 -2.49 -15.29
N TRP A 855 15.69 -1.29 -15.36
CA TRP A 855 16.12 -0.15 -14.52
C TRP A 855 15.79 -0.40 -13.05
N LEU A 856 14.64 -1.06 -12.78
CA LEU A 856 14.27 -1.46 -11.42
C LEU A 856 15.28 -2.47 -10.86
N VAL A 857 15.66 -3.47 -11.66
CA VAL A 857 16.62 -4.51 -11.27
C VAL A 857 18.02 -3.92 -11.09
N GLU A 858 18.50 -3.06 -11.99
CA GLU A 858 19.82 -2.45 -11.89
C GLU A 858 19.94 -1.52 -10.66
N ALA A 859 18.94 -0.68 -10.41
CA ALA A 859 18.91 0.13 -9.20
C ALA A 859 18.86 -0.73 -7.93
N ALA A 860 18.07 -1.81 -7.95
CA ALA A 860 18.00 -2.76 -6.84
C ALA A 860 19.32 -3.49 -6.61
N ALA A 861 20.03 -3.89 -7.66
CA ALA A 861 21.34 -4.54 -7.57
C ALA A 861 22.38 -3.63 -6.89
N ARG A 862 22.37 -2.35 -7.27
CA ARG A 862 23.29 -1.35 -6.67
C ARG A 862 22.96 -1.11 -5.20
N ARG A 863 21.70 -1.08 -4.80
CA ARG A 863 21.29 -1.03 -3.38
C ARG A 863 21.64 -2.30 -2.63
N GLN A 864 21.38 -3.48 -3.23
CA GLN A 864 21.62 -4.78 -2.61
C GLN A 864 23.10 -5.02 -2.27
N LYS A 865 24.03 -4.37 -2.95
CA LYS A 865 25.47 -4.40 -2.65
C LYS A 865 25.75 -4.10 -1.17
N TRP A 866 25.03 -3.14 -0.59
CA TRP A 866 25.22 -2.62 0.76
C TRP A 866 24.35 -3.27 1.84
N ILE A 867 23.20 -3.83 1.43
CA ILE A 867 22.15 -4.32 2.34
C ILE A 867 22.51 -5.71 2.87
N ASP A 868 22.50 -5.88 4.18
CA ASP A 868 22.74 -7.16 4.83
C ASP A 868 21.52 -8.12 4.81
N GLN A 869 20.30 -7.61 4.75
CA GLN A 869 19.10 -8.39 4.47
C GLN A 869 18.68 -8.24 3.01
N ALA A 870 17.43 -7.91 2.71
CA ALA A 870 16.92 -7.79 1.35
C ALA A 870 16.07 -6.52 1.15
N GLN A 871 15.44 -6.41 -0.01
CA GLN A 871 14.54 -5.30 -0.36
C GLN A 871 13.28 -5.83 -1.03
N SER A 872 12.13 -5.27 -0.68
CA SER A 872 10.84 -5.56 -1.31
C SER A 872 10.77 -4.91 -2.68
N LEU A 873 11.28 -5.61 -3.70
CA LEU A 873 11.36 -5.09 -5.06
C LEU A 873 10.12 -5.49 -5.86
N ASN A 874 9.22 -4.55 -6.09
CA ASN A 874 8.14 -4.70 -7.06
C ASN A 874 8.67 -4.58 -8.48
N ILE A 875 8.22 -5.45 -9.36
CA ILE A 875 8.50 -5.40 -10.79
C ILE A 875 7.24 -4.89 -11.52
N TYR A 876 7.36 -3.77 -12.22
CA TYR A 876 6.30 -3.22 -13.06
C TYR A 876 6.59 -3.56 -14.51
N MET A 877 5.61 -4.07 -15.23
CA MET A 877 5.82 -4.52 -16.61
C MET A 877 4.59 -4.23 -17.46
N ALA A 878 4.72 -3.26 -18.36
CA ALA A 878 3.77 -3.06 -19.43
C ALA A 878 4.04 -4.07 -20.56
N GLY A 879 2.98 -4.65 -21.14
CA GLY A 879 3.12 -5.60 -22.24
C GLY A 879 3.97 -6.82 -21.84
N ALA A 880 3.59 -7.50 -20.76
CA ALA A 880 4.30 -8.68 -20.27
C ALA A 880 4.27 -9.82 -21.30
N SER A 881 5.42 -10.43 -21.55
CA SER A 881 5.60 -11.63 -22.37
C SER A 881 6.47 -12.64 -21.63
N GLY A 882 6.38 -13.89 -22.00
CA GLY A 882 7.22 -14.95 -21.42
C GLY A 882 8.71 -14.64 -21.53
N LYS A 883 9.14 -14.07 -22.64
CA LYS A 883 10.53 -13.65 -22.87
C LYS A 883 10.94 -12.50 -21.91
N LYS A 884 10.14 -11.47 -21.81
CA LYS A 884 10.43 -10.31 -20.95
C LYS A 884 10.47 -10.68 -19.47
N LEU A 885 9.60 -11.60 -19.05
CA LEU A 885 9.60 -12.17 -17.69
C LEU A 885 10.89 -12.96 -17.45
N ASP A 886 11.22 -13.88 -18.35
CA ASP A 886 12.44 -14.72 -18.27
C ASP A 886 13.71 -13.87 -18.16
N GLU A 887 13.86 -12.90 -19.06
CA GLU A 887 15.00 -11.97 -19.07
C GLU A 887 15.09 -11.16 -17.76
N THR A 888 13.96 -10.64 -17.26
CA THR A 888 13.94 -9.82 -16.05
C THR A 888 14.35 -10.62 -14.80
N TYR A 889 13.81 -11.83 -14.61
CA TYR A 889 14.11 -12.61 -13.41
C TYR A 889 15.49 -13.29 -13.49
N LYS A 890 15.98 -13.65 -14.69
CA LYS A 890 17.36 -14.07 -14.89
C LYS A 890 18.34 -12.94 -14.60
N LEU A 891 18.05 -11.73 -15.07
CA LEU A 891 18.86 -10.54 -14.76
C LEU A 891 18.90 -10.30 -13.24
N ALA A 892 17.76 -10.39 -12.55
CA ALA A 892 17.70 -10.24 -11.09
C ALA A 892 18.63 -11.25 -10.38
N TRP A 893 18.62 -12.50 -10.79
CA TRP A 893 19.54 -13.52 -10.29
C TRP A 893 21.01 -13.20 -10.61
N GLN A 894 21.33 -12.86 -11.85
CA GLN A 894 22.70 -12.54 -12.30
C GLN A 894 23.28 -11.32 -11.58
N ARG A 895 22.44 -10.32 -11.25
CA ARG A 895 22.82 -9.14 -10.47
C ARG A 895 22.92 -9.41 -8.97
N GLY A 896 22.73 -10.62 -8.50
CA GLY A 896 22.90 -11.02 -7.10
C GLY A 896 21.81 -10.51 -6.17
N LEU A 897 20.60 -10.24 -6.67
CA LEU A 897 19.46 -9.93 -5.82
C LEU A 897 19.13 -11.13 -4.93
N LYS A 898 18.67 -10.85 -3.71
CA LYS A 898 18.21 -11.86 -2.76
C LYS A 898 16.73 -12.21 -2.98
N THR A 899 15.91 -11.21 -3.22
CA THR A 899 14.45 -11.37 -3.34
C THR A 899 13.87 -10.46 -4.40
N THR A 900 12.71 -10.86 -4.94
CA THR A 900 11.75 -10.00 -5.63
C THR A 900 10.40 -10.08 -4.92
N TYR A 901 9.51 -9.14 -5.23
CA TYR A 901 8.19 -9.04 -4.60
C TYR A 901 7.08 -9.16 -5.66
N TYR A 902 6.07 -8.31 -5.65
CA TYR A 902 4.98 -8.39 -6.63
C TYR A 902 5.44 -8.16 -8.06
N LEU A 903 4.94 -8.97 -8.98
CA LEU A 903 4.87 -8.64 -10.40
C LEU A 903 3.57 -7.89 -10.66
N ARG A 904 3.66 -6.70 -11.21
CA ARG A 904 2.52 -5.86 -11.59
C ARG A 904 2.52 -5.70 -13.10
N THR A 905 1.47 -6.19 -13.77
CA THR A 905 1.36 -6.14 -15.21
C THR A 905 0.13 -5.34 -15.66
N ILE A 906 0.26 -4.67 -16.80
CA ILE A 906 -0.89 -4.18 -17.57
C ILE A 906 -1.07 -5.22 -18.68
N GLY A 907 -2.25 -5.84 -18.76
CA GLY A 907 -2.57 -6.83 -19.79
C GLY A 907 -2.51 -6.22 -21.20
N ALA A 908 -2.18 -7.04 -22.20
CA ALA A 908 -2.14 -6.64 -23.61
C ALA A 908 -3.53 -6.30 -24.18
N THR A 909 -4.60 -6.77 -23.57
CA THR A 909 -5.94 -6.25 -23.85
C THR A 909 -5.97 -4.85 -23.28
N HIS A 910 -6.03 -3.84 -24.16
CA HIS A 910 -6.66 -2.59 -23.79
C HIS A 910 -7.94 -2.98 -23.06
N ALA A 911 -7.97 -2.82 -21.74
CA ALA A 911 -9.22 -2.60 -21.10
C ALA A 911 -9.89 -1.59 -22.01
N GLU A 912 -11.01 -1.95 -22.64
CA GLU A 912 -11.85 -0.97 -23.25
C GLU A 912 -11.80 0.24 -22.36
N LYS A 913 -11.77 1.45 -22.92
CA LYS A 913 -11.86 2.72 -22.17
C LYS A 913 -13.20 2.75 -21.43
N SER A 914 -13.50 1.64 -20.79
CA SER A 914 -14.48 1.60 -19.74
C SER A 914 -13.80 2.41 -18.65
N THR A 915 -14.37 3.45 -18.33
CA THR A 915 -14.62 4.07 -17.04
C THR A 915 -14.57 3.09 -15.91
N VAL A 916 -13.65 2.15 -16.03
CA VAL A 916 -13.38 1.17 -15.04
C VAL A 916 -12.42 1.76 -14.11
N LYS A 917 -13.08 2.09 -13.07
CA LYS A 917 -12.64 1.36 -11.92
C LYS A 917 -11.13 1.45 -11.76
N ALA A 918 -10.64 2.71 -11.64
CA ALA A 918 -9.34 2.95 -11.02
C ALA A 918 -9.22 2.20 -9.68
N GLY A 919 -10.35 1.79 -9.07
CA GLY A 919 -10.38 0.94 -7.87
C GLY A 919 -9.93 -0.51 -8.07
N HIS A 920 -9.89 -1.07 -9.28
CA HIS A 920 -9.45 -2.47 -9.46
C HIS A 920 -7.95 -2.62 -9.80
N MET A 921 -7.29 -1.60 -10.34
CA MET A 921 -5.84 -1.65 -10.51
C MET A 921 -5.08 -1.33 -9.22
N ASN A 922 -5.74 -0.67 -8.26
CA ASN A 922 -5.20 -0.42 -6.92
C ASN A 922 -5.54 -1.53 -5.91
N ALA A 923 -6.11 -2.65 -6.33
CA ALA A 923 -6.48 -3.77 -5.47
C ALA A 923 -5.27 -4.50 -4.85
N VAL A 924 -4.07 -4.06 -5.15
CA VAL A 924 -2.90 -4.46 -4.39
C VAL A 924 -2.52 -3.32 -3.47
N SER A 925 -3.28 -3.14 -2.42
CA SER A 925 -2.74 -2.48 -1.26
C SER A 925 -1.62 -3.37 -0.74
N SER A 926 -0.42 -2.87 -0.85
CA SER A 926 0.71 -3.37 -0.11
C SER A 926 0.31 -3.52 1.35
N GLY A 927 0.21 -4.73 1.78
CA GLY A 927 -0.10 -5.07 3.16
C GLY A 927 -1.54 -4.80 3.55
N SER A 928 -2.31 -5.86 3.59
CA SER A 928 -3.54 -5.97 4.36
C SER A 928 -4.70 -5.08 4.01
N SER A 929 -5.36 -5.37 2.96
CA SER A 929 -6.81 -5.42 2.98
C SER A 929 -7.24 -6.27 1.80
N GLY A 930 -7.59 -7.51 2.11
CA GLY A 930 -8.41 -8.28 1.20
C GLY A 930 -9.63 -7.43 0.89
N ILE A 931 -9.68 -6.88 -0.30
CA ILE A 931 -10.95 -6.39 -0.83
C ILE A 931 -11.74 -7.65 -1.08
N ASP A 932 -12.94 -7.66 -0.52
CA ASP A 932 -13.92 -8.72 -0.68
C ASP A 932 -14.10 -9.06 -2.17
N VAL A 933 -13.40 -10.08 -2.65
CA VAL A 933 -13.63 -10.70 -3.95
C VAL A 933 -15.03 -11.36 -3.95
N ALA A 934 -15.59 -11.63 -2.76
CA ALA A 934 -16.94 -12.18 -2.61
C ALA A 934 -18.06 -11.26 -3.15
N THR A 935 -17.87 -9.94 -3.15
CA THR A 935 -18.87 -9.03 -3.72
C THR A 935 -18.80 -8.89 -5.25
N ALA A 936 -17.68 -9.26 -5.86
CA ALA A 936 -17.60 -9.29 -7.34
C ALA A 936 -18.23 -10.56 -7.94
N PHE A 937 -18.25 -11.67 -7.20
CA PHE A 937 -18.86 -12.93 -7.65
C PHE A 937 -20.38 -13.03 -7.40
N ALA A 938 -20.92 -12.29 -6.42
CA ALA A 938 -22.37 -12.30 -6.18
C ALA A 938 -23.21 -11.64 -7.28
N VAL A 939 -22.59 -10.98 -8.25
CA VAL A 939 -23.29 -10.38 -9.42
C VAL A 939 -23.26 -11.31 -10.64
N ALA A 940 -22.40 -12.33 -10.65
CA ALA A 940 -22.29 -13.27 -11.77
C ALA A 940 -23.27 -14.48 -11.66
N GLU A 941 -23.91 -14.69 -10.50
CA GLU A 941 -24.73 -15.89 -10.23
C GLU A 941 -26.22 -15.71 -10.49
N LYS A 942 -26.65 -14.62 -11.13
CA LYS A 942 -28.05 -14.44 -11.56
C LYS A 942 -28.19 -14.12 -13.05
N ALA A 943 -27.60 -14.93 -13.89
CA ALA A 943 -28.00 -15.06 -15.29
C ALA A 943 -28.42 -16.51 -15.50
N SER A 944 -29.72 -16.70 -15.69
CA SER A 944 -30.36 -17.99 -15.92
C SER A 944 -29.80 -18.73 -17.15
N PRO A 945 -29.86 -20.06 -17.14
CA PRO A 945 -29.34 -20.83 -18.24
C PRO A 945 -30.40 -20.87 -19.37
N ASP A 946 -30.03 -20.42 -20.54
CA ASP A 946 -30.43 -21.04 -21.82
C ASP A 946 -29.84 -20.22 -22.97
N THR A 947 -28.75 -20.66 -23.46
CA THR A 947 -28.39 -20.92 -24.87
C THR A 947 -26.92 -21.28 -24.90
N ALA A 948 -26.69 -22.56 -24.95
CA ALA A 948 -25.40 -23.13 -25.22
C ALA A 948 -24.96 -22.74 -26.63
N SER A 949 -23.98 -21.85 -26.71
CA SER A 949 -23.03 -21.81 -27.81
C SER A 949 -21.66 -22.01 -27.18
N SER A 950 -21.18 -23.23 -27.28
CA SER A 950 -19.86 -23.66 -26.88
C SER A 950 -18.83 -22.94 -27.76
N VAL A 951 -18.26 -21.87 -27.24
CA VAL A 951 -16.93 -21.43 -27.65
C VAL A 951 -15.97 -22.09 -26.66
N PRO A 952 -15.04 -22.94 -27.13
CA PRO A 952 -14.03 -23.52 -26.24
C PRO A 952 -13.28 -22.39 -25.56
N ALA A 953 -13.06 -22.50 -24.25
CA ALA A 953 -12.05 -21.72 -23.58
C ALA A 953 -10.76 -21.87 -24.39
N THR A 954 -10.36 -20.83 -25.10
CA THR A 954 -9.08 -20.79 -25.77
C THR A 954 -8.04 -20.88 -24.67
N ASP A 955 -7.35 -22.02 -24.60
CA ASP A 955 -6.06 -22.10 -23.96
C ASP A 955 -5.27 -20.90 -24.47
N MET A 956 -5.06 -19.91 -23.59
CA MET A 956 -4.11 -18.84 -23.88
C MET A 956 -2.75 -19.53 -23.99
N LYS A 957 -2.37 -19.83 -25.23
CA LYS A 957 -1.07 -20.39 -25.50
C LYS A 957 -0.06 -19.36 -25.04
N PHE A 958 0.59 -19.68 -23.94
CA PHE A 958 1.75 -18.94 -23.48
C PHE A 958 2.76 -18.90 -24.63
N CYS A 959 3.26 -17.70 -24.91
CA CYS A 959 4.31 -17.54 -25.90
C CYS A 959 5.50 -18.42 -25.52
N SER A 960 5.87 -19.35 -26.38
CA SER A 960 7.09 -20.13 -26.15
C SER A 960 8.27 -19.17 -26.10
N ILE A 961 9.10 -19.30 -25.07
CA ILE A 961 10.35 -18.53 -24.92
C ILE A 961 11.23 -18.62 -26.18
N ASP A 962 11.10 -19.70 -26.93
CA ASP A 962 11.92 -20.00 -28.13
C ASP A 962 11.19 -19.70 -29.47
N ASN A 963 10.00 -19.07 -29.44
CA ASN A 963 9.26 -18.77 -30.67
C ASN A 963 9.22 -17.26 -30.96
N PRO A 964 10.09 -16.71 -31.80
CA PRO A 964 10.15 -15.30 -32.15
C PRO A 964 8.93 -14.78 -32.94
N ASP A 965 8.09 -15.68 -33.51
CA ASP A 965 6.95 -15.33 -34.37
C ASP A 965 5.59 -15.48 -33.65
N CYS A 966 5.57 -15.49 -32.31
CA CYS A 966 4.34 -15.62 -31.55
C CYS A 966 3.49 -14.34 -31.62
N GLU A 967 2.34 -14.43 -32.28
CA GLU A 967 1.38 -13.32 -32.45
C GLU A 967 0.86 -12.73 -31.12
N ALA A 968 0.97 -13.44 -30.02
CA ALA A 968 0.61 -12.92 -28.70
C ALA A 968 1.63 -11.90 -28.13
N CYS A 969 2.76 -11.70 -28.80
CA CYS A 969 3.84 -10.79 -28.41
C CYS A 969 4.00 -9.57 -29.32
N GLN A 970 3.16 -9.39 -30.35
CA GLN A 970 3.18 -8.23 -31.25
C GLN A 970 2.34 -7.05 -30.74
#